data_c53aa1ec359d27ac2dd9bfb62e6a2e68
#
_entry.id   c53aa1ec359d27ac2dd9bfb62e6a2e68
#
_cell.length_a   1.000
_cell.length_b   1.000
_cell.length_c   1.000
_cell.angle_alpha   90.00
_cell.angle_beta   90.00
_cell.angle_gamma   90.00
#
_symmetry.space_group_name_H-M   'P 1'
#
loop_
_entity.id
_entity.type
_entity.pdbx_description
1 polymer ?
#
loop_
_entity_poly.entity_id
_entity_poly.type
_entity_poly.pdbx_seq_one_letter_code
_entity_poly.pdbx_strand_id
1 'polypeptide(L)'
;MNSEKGLSRRRFLSTIASSTAASLVARPALSFALGNPRNYSAGMNSVETGYSQASLLPWQDQGVLNLANSPYAKLHSVPVRAVTIEEGFWSKRRKTNVERSIPTMRVELEEHGRMDNFRRLVGKSSAPQIGPYYSDSDIYKWTEAVGWALQSGERPELHHVTQSMIREVVAVQEPSGYLNTYFQGDRVPQRMLPHTQEVGHELYCLGHMLQAAVAYYRATGDATLLEAGEKFVDNFLIPNYGPGPNQKPIIAGHPEIEMSLIELYRTTGKRQYVDLAGYILHGDERASLEPRTIVYMFCGIPFTSRTKLEGHAVRAMYACCGATDYYLETGDQSYWKTLNVLWDDLNKRQMYITGGVGARSQGESFGEPYELPNAQAYGESCAAIGNMMWNWRMLAASGEARFTDVIERALYNGINSGMSLDGTTYCYRNPLAFDPSAFDGFRGSPNIRNPWYDTTCCPPNLERTFGSLPGYFYSTSKDGVYVHLYDNSVLDWPLENGTPLKIRQKTNYPWDGEVQLTVSPAQPADFTLNVRIPGWAQDASVSVNGKTVAAVQAGQYLPIKRQWKPGDTVNLNFLMTAEVVASNPRVAEDMGRVAVQRGPVIYCMEQVDQPDNSALSDISITVGQKTNKEFGSEYKADVLDGVMLLHHEGAAYEVSSAEESLYSPANFSTRKMRSENLTLIPYYAWANRQPTPMQVWVPYTRT
;
A
#
# COMPACT_ATOMS: atom_id res chain seq x y z
N MET A 1 -23.44 -46.67 -33.90
CA MET A 1 -22.13 -47.15 -34.40
C MET A 1 -21.31 -45.91 -34.72
N ASN A 2 -20.40 -45.60 -33.96
CA ASN A 2 -19.12 -44.93 -34.02
C ASN A 2 -18.90 -44.13 -32.75
N SER A 3 -17.96 -44.64 -31.97
CA SER A 3 -17.52 -44.14 -30.70
C SER A 3 -16.48 -43.00 -30.87
N GLU A 4 -16.74 -41.83 -30.36
CA GLU A 4 -15.71 -40.81 -30.15
C GLU A 4 -14.96 -41.11 -28.87
N LYS A 5 -13.68 -41.37 -28.99
CA LYS A 5 -12.73 -41.54 -27.87
C LYS A 5 -12.22 -40.18 -27.46
N GLY A 6 -12.61 -39.75 -26.26
CA GLY A 6 -12.03 -38.58 -25.60
C GLY A 6 -10.55 -38.81 -25.22
N LEU A 7 -9.71 -37.89 -25.64
CA LEU A 7 -8.28 -37.83 -25.30
C LEU A 7 -8.10 -37.34 -23.85
N SER A 8 -7.52 -38.19 -23.04
CA SER A 8 -7.21 -37.95 -21.63
C SER A 8 -6.08 -36.93 -21.48
N ARG A 9 -6.24 -35.99 -20.52
CA ARG A 9 -5.27 -34.94 -20.10
C ARG A 9 -3.88 -35.46 -19.69
N ARG A 10 -3.65 -36.75 -19.59
CA ARG A 10 -2.36 -37.36 -19.20
C ARG A 10 -1.33 -37.52 -20.32
N ARG A 11 -1.64 -37.22 -21.57
CA ARG A 11 -0.70 -37.34 -22.71
C ARG A 11 -0.05 -36.03 -23.17
N PHE A 12 -0.37 -34.90 -22.56
CA PHE A 12 0.25 -33.60 -22.91
C PHE A 12 1.51 -33.27 -22.09
N LEU A 13 1.81 -34.02 -21.03
CA LEU A 13 2.93 -33.75 -20.14
C LEU A 13 4.16 -34.67 -20.31
N SER A 14 4.20 -35.51 -21.35
CA SER A 14 5.31 -36.47 -21.53
C SER A 14 6.25 -36.19 -22.71
N THR A 15 6.21 -34.96 -23.29
CA THR A 15 7.07 -34.66 -24.48
C THR A 15 8.03 -33.48 -24.26
N ILE A 16 8.23 -33.03 -23.01
CA ILE A 16 9.28 -32.05 -22.69
C ILE A 16 10.14 -32.61 -21.54
N ALA A 17 10.83 -33.69 -21.83
CA ALA A 17 11.90 -34.20 -20.98
C ALA A 17 12.91 -34.98 -21.83
N SER A 18 13.78 -34.26 -22.52
CA SER A 18 15.11 -34.73 -22.92
C SER A 18 15.77 -33.70 -23.85
N SER A 19 16.51 -32.79 -23.26
CA SER A 19 17.80 -32.27 -23.79
C SER A 19 18.25 -31.06 -22.95
N THR A 20 19.00 -31.31 -21.88
CA THR A 20 19.93 -30.34 -21.31
C THR A 20 21.19 -31.07 -20.92
N ALA A 21 22.15 -31.08 -21.82
CA ALA A 21 23.53 -31.36 -21.51
C ALA A 21 24.13 -30.15 -20.82
N ALA A 22 24.71 -30.37 -19.64
CA ALA A 22 25.38 -29.37 -18.84
C ALA A 22 26.63 -28.82 -19.56
N SER A 23 26.73 -27.50 -19.70
CA SER A 23 28.01 -26.80 -19.88
C SER A 23 28.23 -25.91 -18.65
N LEU A 24 29.06 -26.40 -17.75
CA LEU A 24 29.65 -25.59 -16.67
C LEU A 24 30.59 -24.57 -17.30
N VAL A 25 30.20 -23.31 -17.40
CA VAL A 25 31.11 -22.20 -17.66
C VAL A 25 31.38 -21.51 -16.33
N ALA A 26 32.62 -21.61 -15.87
CA ALA A 26 33.08 -20.90 -14.68
C ALA A 26 32.98 -19.38 -14.88
N ARG A 27 32.29 -18.70 -14.02
CA ARG A 27 32.24 -17.24 -13.94
C ARG A 27 33.46 -16.71 -13.17
N PRO A 28 34.13 -15.65 -13.64
CA PRO A 28 35.12 -14.97 -12.82
C PRO A 28 34.42 -14.14 -11.75
N ALA A 29 34.82 -14.35 -10.51
CA ALA A 29 34.40 -13.52 -9.38
C ALA A 29 35.05 -12.13 -9.52
N LEU A 30 34.26 -11.11 -9.75
CA LEU A 30 34.66 -9.72 -9.58
C LEU A 30 34.64 -9.39 -8.08
N SER A 31 35.80 -9.46 -7.45
CA SER A 31 36.01 -8.97 -6.10
C SER A 31 36.09 -7.44 -6.14
N PHE A 32 35.08 -6.77 -5.62
CA PHE A 32 35.18 -5.35 -5.26
C PHE A 32 35.99 -5.24 -3.98
N ALA A 33 37.17 -4.64 -4.10
CA ALA A 33 38.00 -4.28 -2.97
C ALA A 33 37.33 -3.17 -2.14
N LEU A 34 36.95 -3.50 -0.91
CA LEU A 34 36.54 -2.53 0.09
C LEU A 34 37.79 -1.74 0.54
N GLY A 35 37.85 -0.48 0.13
CA GLY A 35 38.86 0.47 0.62
C GLY A 35 38.61 0.78 2.11
N ASN A 36 39.66 0.68 2.91
CA ASN A 36 39.68 1.00 4.33
C ASN A 36 39.15 2.42 4.64
N PRO A 37 38.34 2.60 5.66
CA PRO A 37 37.94 3.94 6.11
C PRO A 37 39.13 4.62 6.84
N ARG A 38 39.59 5.72 6.29
CA ARG A 38 40.48 6.63 7.00
C ARG A 38 39.68 7.42 8.04
N ASN A 39 40.11 7.30 9.28
CA ASN A 39 39.67 8.12 10.40
C ASN A 39 39.83 9.61 10.08
N TYR A 40 38.72 10.34 10.10
CA TYR A 40 38.72 11.79 10.32
C TYR A 40 37.90 12.08 11.57
N SER A 41 38.62 12.27 12.66
CA SER A 41 38.15 13.02 13.83
C SER A 41 38.36 14.51 13.53
N ALA A 42 37.27 15.25 13.33
CA ALA A 42 37.32 16.71 13.34
C ALA A 42 36.06 17.28 13.99
N GLY A 43 36.27 18.04 15.00
CA GLY A 43 35.49 18.93 15.81
C GLY A 43 34.02 19.21 15.44
N MET A 44 33.12 18.88 16.36
CA MET A 44 31.78 19.43 16.42
C MET A 44 31.84 20.93 16.69
N ASN A 45 31.74 21.74 15.63
CA ASN A 45 31.23 23.10 15.77
C ASN A 45 29.80 23.09 15.29
N SER A 46 28.87 23.41 16.18
CA SER A 46 27.48 23.67 15.89
C SER A 46 27.39 24.88 14.96
N VAL A 47 27.25 24.62 13.66
CA VAL A 47 26.81 25.61 12.69
C VAL A 47 25.29 25.59 12.69
N GLU A 48 24.70 26.61 13.33
CA GLU A 48 23.32 27.00 13.05
C GLU A 48 23.23 27.33 11.54
N THR A 49 22.81 26.38 10.73
CA THR A 49 22.42 26.64 9.36
C THR A 49 21.06 27.32 9.38
N GLY A 50 21.09 28.66 9.45
CA GLY A 50 19.96 29.47 9.04
C GLY A 50 19.64 29.13 7.59
N TYR A 51 18.54 28.38 7.35
CA TYR A 51 17.98 28.24 6.01
C TYR A 51 17.56 29.62 5.53
N SER A 52 18.35 30.21 4.64
CA SER A 52 17.91 31.27 3.76
C SER A 52 16.63 30.80 3.08
N GLN A 53 15.54 31.55 3.19
CA GLN A 53 14.34 31.42 2.37
C GLN A 53 14.71 31.66 0.89
N ALA A 54 15.38 30.71 0.26
CA ALA A 54 15.34 30.62 -1.18
C ALA A 54 13.88 30.32 -1.53
N SER A 55 13.24 31.17 -2.35
CA SER A 55 11.88 30.96 -2.81
C SER A 55 11.78 29.56 -3.42
N LEU A 56 11.05 28.64 -2.74
CA LEU A 56 10.84 27.28 -3.24
C LEU A 56 10.22 27.37 -4.63
N LEU A 57 10.73 26.55 -5.55
CA LEU A 57 10.11 26.44 -6.88
C LEU A 57 8.70 25.83 -6.71
N PRO A 58 7.67 26.27 -7.49
CA PRO A 58 6.28 25.82 -7.30
C PRO A 58 6.11 24.29 -7.27
N TRP A 59 6.90 23.54 -8.05
CA TRP A 59 6.84 22.08 -8.06
C TRP A 59 7.29 21.45 -6.73
N GLN A 60 8.11 22.13 -5.95
CA GLN A 60 8.58 21.64 -4.64
C GLN A 60 7.50 21.73 -3.55
N ASP A 61 6.46 22.50 -3.73
CA ASP A 61 5.43 22.73 -2.70
C ASP A 61 4.24 21.77 -2.81
N GLN A 62 4.32 20.81 -3.75
CA GLN A 62 3.24 19.88 -4.02
C GLN A 62 3.38 18.59 -3.19
N GLY A 63 2.29 18.18 -2.51
CA GLY A 63 2.21 16.97 -1.73
C GLY A 63 2.04 15.70 -2.59
N VAL A 64 1.72 14.59 -1.92
CA VAL A 64 1.38 13.32 -2.61
C VAL A 64 0.21 13.52 -3.57
N LEU A 65 -0.78 14.33 -3.15
CA LEU A 65 -1.82 14.92 -4.00
C LEU A 65 -1.64 16.43 -4.00
N ASN A 66 -1.66 17.07 -5.16
CA ASN A 66 -1.64 18.53 -5.24
C ASN A 66 -3.06 19.08 -5.13
N LEU A 67 -3.51 19.29 -3.91
CA LEU A 67 -4.87 19.75 -3.60
C LEU A 67 -4.98 21.29 -3.40
N ALA A 68 -3.90 22.03 -3.61
CA ALA A 68 -3.85 23.46 -3.33
C ALA A 68 -4.95 24.28 -4.02
N ASN A 69 -5.38 23.85 -5.22
CA ASN A 69 -6.42 24.50 -6.01
C ASN A 69 -7.68 23.63 -6.18
N SER A 70 -7.78 22.49 -5.46
CA SER A 70 -8.95 21.61 -5.53
C SER A 70 -10.11 22.19 -4.73
N PRO A 71 -11.21 22.65 -5.39
CA PRO A 71 -12.20 23.51 -4.75
C PRO A 71 -13.04 22.78 -3.69
N TYR A 72 -13.07 21.47 -3.72
CA TYR A 72 -13.84 20.63 -2.77
C TYR A 72 -12.96 19.84 -1.81
N ALA A 73 -11.65 20.11 -1.78
CA ALA A 73 -10.76 19.61 -0.76
C ALA A 73 -10.93 20.42 0.54
N LYS A 74 -11.16 19.72 1.64
CA LYS A 74 -11.16 20.30 2.99
C LYS A 74 -9.77 20.32 3.61
N LEU A 75 -8.97 19.32 3.29
CA LEU A 75 -7.60 19.18 3.76
C LEU A 75 -6.64 19.20 2.56
N HIS A 76 -5.50 19.87 2.74
CA HIS A 76 -4.45 19.97 1.75
C HIS A 76 -3.22 19.17 2.20
N SER A 77 -2.70 18.30 1.34
CA SER A 77 -1.50 17.52 1.61
C SER A 77 -0.26 18.43 1.72
N VAL A 78 0.58 18.16 2.69
CA VAL A 78 1.91 18.78 2.75
C VAL A 78 2.90 18.02 1.86
N PRO A 79 3.96 18.65 1.32
CA PRO A 79 4.99 17.95 0.56
C PRO A 79 5.71 16.88 1.41
N VAL A 80 6.15 15.80 0.76
CA VAL A 80 6.91 14.73 1.43
C VAL A 80 8.16 15.31 2.14
N ARG A 81 8.85 16.27 1.49
CA ARG A 81 10.04 16.93 2.06
C ARG A 81 9.75 17.80 3.28
N ALA A 82 8.50 18.24 3.47
CA ALA A 82 8.12 19.05 4.63
C ALA A 82 8.08 18.23 5.92
N VAL A 83 8.17 16.89 5.82
CA VAL A 83 8.07 15.98 6.94
C VAL A 83 9.31 15.11 7.03
N THR A 84 10.10 15.30 8.08
CA THR A 84 11.22 14.42 8.42
C THR A 84 10.74 13.37 9.42
N ILE A 85 10.83 12.09 9.07
CA ILE A 85 10.63 10.98 10.01
C ILE A 85 11.99 10.72 10.69
N GLU A 86 12.04 10.95 12.01
CA GLU A 86 13.22 10.76 12.85
C GLU A 86 13.33 9.29 13.29
N GLU A 87 14.32 8.92 14.08
CA GLU A 87 14.52 7.55 14.54
C GLU A 87 13.27 7.02 15.29
N GLY A 88 12.65 5.95 14.75
CA GLY A 88 11.41 5.37 15.24
C GLY A 88 10.99 4.17 14.42
N PHE A 89 9.74 3.79 14.51
CA PHE A 89 9.19 2.62 13.82
C PHE A 89 9.29 2.74 12.29
N TRP A 90 8.79 3.85 11.74
CA TRP A 90 8.75 4.02 10.29
C TRP A 90 10.08 4.42 9.68
N SER A 91 11.00 5.01 10.45
CA SER A 91 12.32 5.35 9.92
C SER A 91 13.11 4.12 9.49
N LYS A 92 13.02 3.00 10.24
CA LYS A 92 13.67 1.73 9.87
C LYS A 92 13.13 1.22 8.53
N ARG A 93 11.79 1.16 8.37
CA ARG A 93 11.14 0.69 7.14
C ARG A 93 11.49 1.56 5.94
N ARG A 94 11.48 2.89 6.11
CA ARG A 94 11.87 3.84 5.06
C ARG A 94 13.33 3.73 4.68
N LYS A 95 14.21 3.60 5.67
CA LYS A 95 15.64 3.39 5.43
C LYS A 95 15.87 2.11 4.64
N THR A 96 15.27 1.01 5.05
CA THR A 96 15.32 -0.28 4.34
C THR A 96 14.81 -0.13 2.90
N ASN A 97 13.70 0.56 2.69
CA ASN A 97 13.13 0.78 1.37
C ASN A 97 14.11 1.53 0.44
N VAL A 98 14.68 2.64 0.92
CA VAL A 98 15.56 3.51 0.11
C VAL A 98 16.94 2.91 -0.11
N GLU A 99 17.50 2.22 0.92
CA GLU A 99 18.87 1.71 0.87
C GLU A 99 18.99 0.29 0.33
N ARG A 100 17.89 -0.48 0.34
CA ARG A 100 17.88 -1.89 -0.07
C ARG A 100 16.83 -2.20 -1.12
N SER A 101 15.54 -1.96 -0.84
CA SER A 101 14.45 -2.39 -1.72
C SER A 101 14.51 -1.73 -3.09
N ILE A 102 14.54 -0.41 -3.18
CA ILE A 102 14.63 0.33 -4.44
C ILE A 102 15.89 -0.04 -5.24
N PRO A 103 17.12 -0.11 -4.65
CA PRO A 103 18.31 -0.56 -5.38
C PRO A 103 18.24 -2.01 -5.86
N THR A 104 17.72 -2.94 -5.04
CA THR A 104 17.59 -4.35 -5.42
C THR A 104 16.57 -4.51 -6.54
N MET A 105 15.41 -3.87 -6.44
CA MET A 105 14.38 -3.92 -7.48
C MET A 105 14.90 -3.39 -8.84
N ARG A 106 15.77 -2.39 -8.85
CA ARG A 106 16.41 -1.94 -10.08
C ARG A 106 17.19 -3.08 -10.76
N VAL A 107 17.91 -3.88 -9.97
CA VAL A 107 18.66 -5.04 -10.50
C VAL A 107 17.68 -6.08 -11.06
N GLU A 108 16.63 -6.39 -10.32
CA GLU A 108 15.59 -7.32 -10.78
C GLU A 108 14.92 -6.86 -12.09
N LEU A 109 14.62 -5.56 -12.23
CA LEU A 109 14.03 -4.99 -13.44
C LEU A 109 14.97 -5.14 -14.66
N GLU A 110 16.29 -4.98 -14.48
CA GLU A 110 17.28 -5.19 -15.54
C GLU A 110 17.43 -6.69 -15.86
N GLU A 111 17.61 -7.55 -14.86
CA GLU A 111 17.81 -8.99 -15.04
C GLU A 111 16.60 -9.68 -15.68
N HIS A 112 15.40 -9.18 -15.42
CA HIS A 112 14.15 -9.66 -16.02
C HIS A 112 13.75 -8.91 -17.29
N GLY A 113 14.68 -8.15 -17.90
CA GLY A 113 14.55 -7.55 -19.24
C GLY A 113 13.52 -6.43 -19.36
N ARG A 114 13.09 -5.80 -18.26
CA ARG A 114 12.10 -4.72 -18.30
C ARG A 114 12.66 -3.50 -19.05
N MET A 115 13.93 -3.14 -18.86
CA MET A 115 14.58 -2.07 -19.61
C MET A 115 14.89 -2.48 -21.05
N ASP A 116 15.23 -3.73 -21.30
CA ASP A 116 15.46 -4.22 -22.67
C ASP A 116 14.22 -4.14 -23.55
N ASN A 117 13.02 -4.22 -22.97
CA ASN A 117 11.78 -3.99 -23.71
C ASN A 117 11.72 -2.60 -24.36
N PHE A 118 12.29 -1.58 -23.74
CA PHE A 118 12.45 -0.23 -24.33
C PHE A 118 13.64 -0.17 -25.29
N ARG A 119 14.80 -0.66 -24.87
CA ARG A 119 16.05 -0.59 -25.64
C ARG A 119 15.98 -1.25 -27.01
N ARG A 120 15.25 -2.36 -27.14
CA ARG A 120 15.05 -3.06 -28.41
C ARG A 120 14.34 -2.20 -29.48
N LEU A 121 13.42 -1.32 -29.06
CA LEU A 121 12.64 -0.48 -29.98
C LEU A 121 13.48 0.61 -30.65
N VAL A 122 14.62 0.93 -30.06
CA VAL A 122 15.60 1.90 -30.61
C VAL A 122 16.91 1.24 -31.04
N GLY A 123 16.92 -0.09 -31.15
CA GLY A 123 18.07 -0.85 -31.63
C GLY A 123 19.26 -0.93 -30.66
N LYS A 124 19.04 -0.63 -29.37
CA LYS A 124 20.08 -0.72 -28.33
C LYS A 124 20.17 -2.11 -27.68
N SER A 125 19.18 -2.98 -27.90
CA SER A 125 19.16 -4.36 -27.45
C SER A 125 18.59 -5.25 -28.57
N SER A 126 19.08 -6.48 -28.68
CA SER A 126 18.51 -7.53 -29.54
C SER A 126 17.63 -8.51 -28.77
N ALA A 127 17.40 -8.28 -27.48
CA ALA A 127 16.56 -9.14 -26.64
C ALA A 127 15.11 -9.16 -27.16
N PRO A 128 14.42 -10.31 -27.08
CA PRO A 128 12.99 -10.36 -27.39
C PRO A 128 12.18 -9.60 -26.34
N GLN A 129 10.91 -9.33 -26.65
CA GLN A 129 9.94 -8.84 -25.64
C GLN A 129 9.82 -9.86 -24.53
N ILE A 130 10.04 -9.43 -23.27
CA ILE A 130 9.93 -10.26 -22.07
C ILE A 130 8.84 -9.70 -21.15
N GLY A 131 8.07 -10.61 -20.58
CA GLY A 131 7.00 -10.29 -19.64
C GLY A 131 5.66 -9.97 -20.28
N PRO A 132 4.64 -9.75 -19.46
CA PRO A 132 3.28 -9.52 -19.92
C PRO A 132 3.07 -8.09 -20.48
N TYR A 133 1.89 -7.86 -21.04
CA TYR A 133 1.48 -6.60 -21.66
C TYR A 133 1.48 -5.38 -20.71
N TYR A 134 1.55 -5.58 -19.41
CA TYR A 134 1.62 -4.52 -18.39
C TYR A 134 3.05 -4.27 -17.84
N SER A 135 4.06 -4.92 -18.40
CA SER A 135 5.45 -4.86 -17.89
C SER A 135 6.04 -3.45 -17.81
N ASP A 136 5.61 -2.55 -18.68
CA ASP A 136 6.09 -1.16 -18.68
C ASP A 136 5.79 -0.47 -17.33
N SER A 137 4.67 -0.83 -16.69
CA SER A 137 4.29 -0.27 -15.40
C SER A 137 5.26 -0.58 -14.26
N ASP A 138 6.04 -1.65 -14.36
CA ASP A 138 7.04 -2.02 -13.34
C ASP A 138 8.12 -0.93 -13.25
N ILE A 139 8.60 -0.45 -14.42
CA ILE A 139 9.57 0.66 -14.51
C ILE A 139 8.96 1.96 -13.99
N TYR A 140 7.72 2.25 -14.33
CA TYR A 140 7.07 3.48 -13.91
C TYR A 140 6.83 3.54 -12.39
N LYS A 141 6.36 2.46 -11.77
CA LYS A 141 6.20 2.40 -10.31
C LYS A 141 7.51 2.53 -9.57
N TRP A 142 8.58 1.89 -10.08
CA TRP A 142 9.92 2.06 -9.53
C TRP A 142 10.40 3.51 -9.65
N THR A 143 10.20 4.15 -10.80
CA THR A 143 10.53 5.58 -11.01
C THR A 143 9.77 6.49 -10.06
N GLU A 144 8.50 6.18 -9.80
CA GLU A 144 7.68 6.90 -8.80
C GLU A 144 8.26 6.74 -7.39
N ALA A 145 8.65 5.50 -7.00
CA ALA A 145 9.28 5.23 -5.71
C ALA A 145 10.56 6.04 -5.52
N VAL A 146 11.38 6.13 -6.57
CA VAL A 146 12.58 6.98 -6.56
C VAL A 146 12.21 8.45 -6.41
N GLY A 147 11.21 8.94 -7.16
CA GLY A 147 10.75 10.32 -7.05
C GLY A 147 10.40 10.69 -5.60
N TRP A 148 9.63 9.87 -4.91
CA TRP A 148 9.31 10.10 -3.50
C TRP A 148 10.52 9.99 -2.58
N ALA A 149 11.44 9.05 -2.84
CA ALA A 149 12.66 8.91 -2.04
C ALA A 149 13.58 10.15 -2.16
N LEU A 150 13.70 10.73 -3.34
CA LEU A 150 14.52 11.93 -3.59
C LEU A 150 13.98 13.17 -2.87
N GLN A 151 12.68 13.26 -2.60
CA GLN A 151 12.13 14.35 -1.81
C GLN A 151 12.58 14.32 -0.33
N SER A 152 13.08 13.19 0.16
CA SER A 152 13.49 13.02 1.56
C SER A 152 14.99 13.15 1.78
N GLY A 153 15.75 13.57 0.77
CA GLY A 153 17.18 13.82 0.85
C GLY A 153 17.91 13.62 -0.47
N GLU A 154 19.07 14.26 -0.60
CA GLU A 154 19.90 14.13 -1.78
C GLU A 154 20.45 12.70 -1.95
N ARG A 155 20.29 12.15 -3.16
CA ARG A 155 20.78 10.82 -3.55
C ARG A 155 21.27 10.88 -4.99
N PRO A 156 22.46 11.47 -5.23
CA PRO A 156 22.95 11.76 -6.58
C PRO A 156 23.03 10.55 -7.49
N GLU A 157 23.45 9.40 -6.96
CA GLU A 157 23.57 8.15 -7.76
C GLU A 157 22.20 7.64 -8.21
N LEU A 158 21.22 7.62 -7.29
CA LEU A 158 19.86 7.19 -7.59
C LEU A 158 19.19 8.14 -8.59
N HIS A 159 19.38 9.45 -8.42
CA HIS A 159 18.91 10.47 -9.36
C HIS A 159 19.53 10.27 -10.76
N HIS A 160 20.85 10.11 -10.85
CA HIS A 160 21.55 9.94 -12.13
C HIS A 160 21.10 8.69 -12.90
N VAL A 161 20.96 7.56 -12.20
CA VAL A 161 20.48 6.30 -12.79
C VAL A 161 19.07 6.46 -13.32
N THR A 162 18.17 7.02 -12.51
CA THR A 162 16.76 7.20 -12.88
C THR A 162 16.62 8.15 -14.07
N GLN A 163 17.38 9.24 -14.10
CA GLN A 163 17.40 10.15 -15.24
C GLN A 163 17.87 9.44 -16.53
N SER A 164 18.85 8.53 -16.43
CA SER A 164 19.28 7.73 -17.57
C SER A 164 18.17 6.79 -18.06
N MET A 165 17.49 6.10 -17.14
CA MET A 165 16.37 5.22 -17.48
C MET A 165 15.20 5.99 -18.10
N ILE A 166 14.85 7.17 -17.58
CA ILE A 166 13.82 8.05 -18.15
C ILE A 166 14.17 8.41 -19.60
N ARG A 167 15.41 8.79 -19.89
CA ARG A 167 15.84 9.09 -21.27
C ARG A 167 15.70 7.88 -22.21
N GLU A 168 15.99 6.66 -21.73
CA GLU A 168 15.78 5.43 -22.52
C GLU A 168 14.30 5.14 -22.78
N VAL A 169 13.44 5.36 -21.77
CA VAL A 169 11.98 5.23 -21.89
C VAL A 169 11.41 6.23 -22.90
N VAL A 170 11.75 7.50 -22.76
CA VAL A 170 11.20 8.56 -23.64
C VAL A 170 11.72 8.43 -25.07
N ALA A 171 12.94 7.89 -25.29
CA ALA A 171 13.50 7.70 -26.62
C ALA A 171 12.68 6.78 -27.53
N VAL A 172 11.79 5.93 -26.97
CA VAL A 172 10.95 5.01 -27.75
C VAL A 172 9.57 5.60 -28.08
N GLN A 173 9.28 6.83 -27.63
CA GLN A 173 7.99 7.45 -27.88
C GLN A 173 7.80 7.78 -29.37
N GLU A 174 6.72 7.30 -29.94
CA GLU A 174 6.37 7.54 -31.34
C GLU A 174 6.07 9.06 -31.61
N PRO A 175 6.19 9.51 -32.86
CA PRO A 175 5.80 10.89 -33.24
C PRO A 175 4.36 11.23 -32.86
N SER A 176 3.44 10.23 -32.90
CA SER A 176 2.05 10.35 -32.45
C SER A 176 1.89 10.66 -30.96
N GLY A 177 2.93 10.45 -30.16
CA GLY A 177 2.88 10.50 -28.71
C GLY A 177 2.69 9.13 -28.05
N TYR A 178 2.31 8.10 -28.78
CA TYR A 178 2.11 6.75 -28.24
C TYR A 178 3.43 6.19 -27.65
N LEU A 179 3.35 5.57 -26.48
CA LEU A 179 4.47 4.94 -25.81
C LEU A 179 3.99 3.67 -25.08
N ASN A 180 4.37 2.51 -25.58
CA ASN A 180 4.15 1.20 -24.97
C ASN A 180 5.07 0.20 -25.66
N THR A 181 5.70 -0.72 -24.90
CA THR A 181 6.67 -1.65 -25.48
C THR A 181 6.06 -2.93 -26.02
N TYR A 182 4.87 -3.30 -25.54
CA TYR A 182 4.24 -4.57 -25.92
C TYR A 182 3.47 -4.50 -27.24
N PHE A 183 2.69 -3.44 -27.46
CA PHE A 183 1.84 -3.29 -28.65
C PHE A 183 2.62 -2.71 -29.83
N GLN A 184 3.63 -3.46 -30.28
CA GLN A 184 4.53 -3.10 -31.37
C GLN A 184 4.48 -4.16 -32.48
N GLY A 185 4.96 -3.82 -33.71
CA GLY A 185 4.96 -4.74 -34.86
C GLY A 185 3.57 -5.26 -35.18
N ASP A 186 3.40 -6.59 -35.23
CA ASP A 186 2.13 -7.26 -35.56
C ASP A 186 1.00 -7.00 -34.55
N ARG A 187 1.32 -6.46 -33.37
CA ARG A 187 0.33 -6.14 -32.33
C ARG A 187 -0.24 -4.72 -32.44
N VAL A 188 0.26 -3.87 -33.32
CA VAL A 188 -0.22 -2.49 -33.52
C VAL A 188 -1.74 -2.42 -33.80
N PRO A 189 -2.36 -3.32 -34.60
CA PRO A 189 -3.80 -3.31 -34.80
C PRO A 189 -4.64 -3.58 -33.54
N GLN A 190 -4.02 -4.10 -32.46
CA GLN A 190 -4.70 -4.43 -31.20
C GLN A 190 -4.69 -3.25 -30.20
N ARG A 191 -4.02 -2.16 -30.54
CA ARG A 191 -3.90 -0.98 -29.65
C ARG A 191 -5.25 -0.42 -29.27
N MET A 192 -5.45 -0.18 -27.98
CA MET A 192 -6.58 0.55 -27.40
C MET A 192 -7.96 0.01 -27.77
N LEU A 193 -8.07 -1.23 -28.19
CA LEU A 193 -9.38 -1.83 -28.49
C LEU A 193 -10.13 -2.12 -27.19
N PRO A 194 -11.40 -1.69 -27.02
CA PRO A 194 -12.15 -1.89 -25.78
C PRO A 194 -12.20 -3.35 -25.31
N HIS A 195 -12.44 -4.30 -26.22
CA HIS A 195 -12.50 -5.73 -25.88
C HIS A 195 -11.13 -6.36 -25.51
N THR A 196 -10.02 -5.69 -25.82
CA THR A 196 -8.68 -6.14 -25.40
C THR A 196 -8.21 -5.45 -24.12
N GLN A 197 -8.86 -4.36 -23.65
CA GLN A 197 -8.44 -3.63 -22.47
C GLN A 197 -8.58 -4.43 -21.16
N GLU A 198 -9.44 -5.45 -21.13
CA GLU A 198 -9.49 -6.39 -20.00
C GLU A 198 -8.10 -6.98 -19.69
N VAL A 199 -7.34 -7.24 -20.74
CA VAL A 199 -5.97 -7.80 -20.66
C VAL A 199 -4.90 -6.84 -21.16
N GLY A 200 -5.19 -5.88 -22.03
CA GLY A 200 -4.21 -5.04 -22.72
C GLY A 200 -3.45 -4.05 -21.84
N HIS A 201 -4.07 -3.50 -20.82
CA HIS A 201 -3.46 -2.62 -19.79
C HIS A 201 -2.71 -1.40 -20.33
N GLU A 202 -3.01 -0.89 -21.53
CA GLU A 202 -2.29 0.28 -22.09
C GLU A 202 -2.53 1.54 -21.25
N LEU A 203 -3.80 1.79 -20.86
CA LEU A 203 -4.14 2.92 -19.99
C LEU A 203 -3.60 2.78 -18.57
N TYR A 204 -3.50 1.55 -18.06
CA TYR A 204 -2.85 1.28 -16.78
C TYR A 204 -1.36 1.63 -16.83
N CYS A 205 -0.66 1.24 -17.90
CA CYS A 205 0.74 1.61 -18.09
C CYS A 205 0.92 3.14 -18.22
N LEU A 206 0.05 3.79 -19.00
CA LEU A 206 0.05 5.25 -19.11
C LEU A 206 -0.24 5.92 -17.76
N GLY A 207 -1.22 5.44 -17.00
CA GLY A 207 -1.53 5.96 -15.68
C GLY A 207 -0.34 5.93 -14.74
N HIS A 208 0.34 4.79 -14.64
CA HIS A 208 1.58 4.68 -13.84
C HIS A 208 2.72 5.54 -14.39
N MET A 209 2.82 5.71 -15.71
CA MET A 209 3.79 6.64 -16.30
C MET A 209 3.52 8.08 -15.85
N LEU A 210 2.26 8.52 -15.85
CA LEU A 210 1.88 9.86 -15.40
C LEU A 210 2.15 10.05 -13.90
N GLN A 211 1.85 9.08 -13.05
CA GLN A 211 2.18 9.14 -11.62
C GLN A 211 3.68 9.22 -11.38
N ALA A 212 4.46 8.40 -12.08
CA ALA A 212 5.92 8.46 -12.02
C ALA A 212 6.46 9.82 -12.48
N ALA A 213 5.92 10.34 -13.57
CA ALA A 213 6.30 11.64 -14.13
C ALA A 213 6.05 12.77 -13.14
N VAL A 214 4.87 12.80 -12.52
CA VAL A 214 4.50 13.80 -11.52
C VAL A 214 5.38 13.68 -10.27
N ALA A 215 5.59 12.47 -9.74
CA ALA A 215 6.40 12.27 -8.55
C ALA A 215 7.87 12.68 -8.78
N TYR A 216 8.44 12.32 -9.93
CA TYR A 216 9.81 12.66 -10.28
C TYR A 216 9.99 14.16 -10.55
N TYR A 217 9.02 14.78 -11.23
CA TYR A 217 8.99 16.23 -11.44
C TYR A 217 8.93 17.00 -10.10
N ARG A 218 8.06 16.59 -9.17
CA ARG A 218 7.96 17.18 -7.82
C ARG A 218 9.20 16.97 -6.96
N ALA A 219 10.04 16.02 -7.31
CA ALA A 219 11.31 15.79 -6.61
C ALA A 219 12.47 16.60 -7.18
N THR A 220 12.53 16.76 -8.50
CA THR A 220 13.73 17.17 -9.20
C THR A 220 13.56 18.41 -10.10
N GLY A 221 12.31 18.73 -10.49
CA GLY A 221 12.02 19.72 -11.52
C GLY A 221 12.27 19.23 -12.95
N ASP A 222 12.74 17.99 -13.15
CA ASP A 222 12.95 17.41 -14.48
C ASP A 222 11.61 17.00 -15.09
N ALA A 223 11.19 17.71 -16.13
CA ALA A 223 9.92 17.53 -16.82
C ALA A 223 9.96 16.49 -17.95
N THR A 224 11.09 15.84 -18.20
CA THR A 224 11.29 14.96 -19.38
C THR A 224 10.21 13.88 -19.50
N LEU A 225 9.90 13.17 -18.40
CA LEU A 225 8.87 12.12 -18.41
C LEU A 225 7.45 12.74 -18.39
N LEU A 226 7.28 13.91 -17.76
CA LEU A 226 6.02 14.64 -17.71
C LEU A 226 5.60 15.11 -19.11
N GLU A 227 6.51 15.73 -19.87
CA GLU A 227 6.28 16.17 -21.25
C GLU A 227 5.96 14.99 -22.18
N ALA A 228 6.61 13.83 -21.97
CA ALA A 228 6.30 12.61 -22.71
C ALA A 228 4.89 12.10 -22.38
N GLY A 229 4.48 12.14 -21.11
CA GLY A 229 3.13 11.79 -20.67
C GLY A 229 2.08 12.73 -21.24
N GLU A 230 2.29 14.05 -21.16
CA GLU A 230 1.41 15.05 -21.79
C GLU A 230 1.28 14.81 -23.30
N LYS A 231 2.37 14.58 -24.00
CA LYS A 231 2.37 14.29 -25.43
C LYS A 231 1.56 13.02 -25.76
N PHE A 232 1.60 12.00 -24.93
CA PHE A 232 0.76 10.80 -25.14
C PHE A 232 -0.73 11.17 -24.99
N VAL A 233 -1.09 11.91 -23.95
CA VAL A 233 -2.50 12.29 -23.71
C VAL A 233 -2.97 13.28 -24.77
N ASP A 234 -2.23 14.35 -25.04
CA ASP A 234 -2.65 15.46 -25.90
C ASP A 234 -2.66 15.11 -27.39
N ASN A 235 -1.64 14.35 -27.86
CA ASN A 235 -1.46 14.10 -29.29
C ASN A 235 -2.01 12.75 -29.75
N PHE A 236 -2.15 11.77 -28.85
CA PHE A 236 -2.65 10.45 -29.21
C PHE A 236 -4.02 10.15 -28.56
N LEU A 237 -4.16 10.33 -27.24
CA LEU A 237 -5.36 9.86 -26.56
C LEU A 237 -6.56 10.76 -26.86
N ILE A 238 -6.50 12.04 -26.53
CA ILE A 238 -7.62 12.99 -26.69
C ILE A 238 -8.09 13.12 -28.15
N PRO A 239 -7.23 13.20 -29.17
CA PRO A 239 -7.72 13.33 -30.56
C PRO A 239 -8.45 12.09 -31.08
N ASN A 240 -8.11 10.91 -30.59
CA ASN A 240 -8.61 9.67 -31.16
C ASN A 240 -9.73 9.01 -30.34
N TYR A 241 -9.85 9.33 -29.04
CA TYR A 241 -10.74 8.65 -28.11
C TYR A 241 -11.55 9.67 -27.29
N GLY A 242 -12.82 9.35 -27.08
CA GLY A 242 -13.72 10.22 -26.33
C GLY A 242 -15.17 10.13 -26.84
N PRO A 243 -16.05 11.06 -26.38
CA PRO A 243 -17.47 11.05 -26.72
C PRO A 243 -17.79 11.61 -28.11
N GLY A 244 -16.82 12.24 -28.78
CA GLY A 244 -17.03 12.89 -30.07
C GLY A 244 -17.42 11.93 -31.20
N PRO A 245 -18.09 12.41 -32.26
CA PRO A 245 -18.62 11.56 -33.34
C PRO A 245 -17.53 10.85 -34.15
N ASN A 246 -16.33 11.41 -34.20
CA ASN A 246 -15.17 10.84 -34.89
C ASN A 246 -14.17 10.16 -33.93
N GLN A 247 -14.46 10.14 -32.64
CA GLN A 247 -13.64 9.50 -31.63
C GLN A 247 -14.12 8.06 -31.34
N LYS A 248 -13.17 7.19 -31.05
CA LYS A 248 -13.45 5.82 -30.63
C LYS A 248 -13.80 5.76 -29.14
N PRO A 249 -14.62 4.81 -28.69
CA PRO A 249 -14.85 4.60 -27.27
C PRO A 249 -13.56 4.13 -26.59
N ILE A 250 -13.39 4.52 -25.33
CA ILE A 250 -12.28 4.09 -24.48
C ILE A 250 -12.81 3.72 -23.12
N ILE A 251 -12.20 2.70 -22.52
CA ILE A 251 -12.44 2.25 -21.15
C ILE A 251 -11.11 2.07 -20.45
N ALA A 252 -11.08 2.23 -19.13
CA ALA A 252 -9.85 2.06 -18.35
C ALA A 252 -9.25 0.64 -18.47
N GLY A 253 -10.11 -0.38 -18.55
CA GLY A 253 -9.71 -1.77 -18.46
C GLY A 253 -9.20 -2.11 -17.05
N HIS A 254 -8.04 -1.60 -16.70
CA HIS A 254 -7.56 -1.53 -15.32
C HIS A 254 -7.53 -0.07 -14.88
N PRO A 255 -8.50 0.39 -14.06
CA PRO A 255 -8.50 1.74 -13.51
C PRO A 255 -7.16 2.10 -12.85
N GLU A 256 -6.64 3.22 -13.23
CA GLU A 256 -5.41 3.88 -12.78
C GLU A 256 -5.32 5.24 -13.47
N ILE A 257 -5.75 5.29 -14.74
CA ILE A 257 -5.62 6.46 -15.60
C ILE A 257 -6.44 7.64 -15.10
N GLU A 258 -7.59 7.38 -14.44
CA GLU A 258 -8.50 8.43 -14.01
C GLU A 258 -7.86 9.32 -12.94
N MET A 259 -7.28 8.72 -11.90
CA MET A 259 -6.58 9.49 -10.85
C MET A 259 -5.30 10.13 -11.37
N SER A 260 -4.63 9.50 -12.32
CA SER A 260 -3.40 10.01 -12.91
C SER A 260 -3.65 11.22 -13.82
N LEU A 261 -4.73 11.22 -14.60
CA LEU A 261 -5.16 12.35 -15.42
C LEU A 261 -5.52 13.56 -14.55
N ILE A 262 -6.22 13.34 -13.42
CA ILE A 262 -6.58 14.43 -12.52
C ILE A 262 -5.33 15.00 -11.84
N GLU A 263 -4.37 14.15 -11.47
CA GLU A 263 -3.12 14.63 -10.89
C GLU A 263 -2.24 15.35 -11.94
N LEU A 264 -2.30 14.92 -13.19
CA LEU A 264 -1.71 15.64 -14.32
C LEU A 264 -2.36 17.03 -14.50
N TYR A 265 -3.70 17.14 -14.41
CA TYR A 265 -4.40 18.42 -14.38
C TYR A 265 -3.92 19.32 -13.24
N ARG A 266 -3.83 18.79 -12.03
CA ARG A 266 -3.36 19.52 -10.84
C ARG A 266 -1.93 20.03 -11.01
N THR A 267 -1.13 19.36 -11.83
CA THR A 267 0.27 19.73 -12.11
C THR A 267 0.39 20.74 -13.24
N THR A 268 -0.47 20.65 -14.29
CA THR A 268 -0.32 21.40 -15.54
C THR A 268 -1.40 22.48 -15.76
N GLY A 269 -2.52 22.39 -15.04
CA GLY A 269 -3.68 23.27 -15.18
C GLY A 269 -4.60 22.98 -16.38
N LYS A 270 -4.32 21.95 -17.19
CA LYS A 270 -5.10 21.64 -18.41
C LYS A 270 -6.40 20.90 -18.08
N ARG A 271 -7.52 21.61 -18.03
CA ARG A 271 -8.85 21.07 -17.64
C ARG A 271 -9.30 19.86 -18.46
N GLN A 272 -8.89 19.75 -19.71
CA GLN A 272 -9.21 18.61 -20.57
C GLN A 272 -8.87 17.24 -19.97
N TYR A 273 -7.93 17.17 -19.04
CA TYR A 273 -7.57 15.93 -18.35
C TYR A 273 -8.64 15.49 -17.34
N VAL A 274 -9.27 16.45 -16.67
CA VAL A 274 -10.42 16.18 -15.78
C VAL A 274 -11.63 15.71 -16.62
N ASP A 275 -11.85 16.36 -17.77
CA ASP A 275 -12.97 16.02 -18.66
C ASP A 275 -12.81 14.60 -19.21
N LEU A 276 -11.59 14.23 -19.61
CA LEU A 276 -11.28 12.85 -20.05
C LEU A 276 -11.44 11.84 -18.92
N ALA A 277 -10.96 12.14 -17.71
CA ALA A 277 -11.15 11.27 -16.54
C ALA A 277 -12.63 11.06 -16.23
N GLY A 278 -13.44 12.12 -16.27
CA GLY A 278 -14.89 12.07 -16.08
C GLY A 278 -15.58 11.21 -17.14
N TYR A 279 -15.17 11.31 -18.40
CA TYR A 279 -15.67 10.47 -19.47
C TYR A 279 -15.36 8.98 -19.24
N ILE A 280 -14.13 8.63 -18.85
CA ILE A 280 -13.73 7.26 -18.56
C ILE A 280 -14.52 6.70 -17.36
N LEU A 281 -14.70 7.49 -16.29
CA LEU A 281 -15.51 7.12 -15.11
C LEU A 281 -17.00 6.95 -15.44
N HIS A 282 -17.50 7.67 -16.46
CA HIS A 282 -18.88 7.51 -16.91
C HIS A 282 -19.06 6.19 -17.70
N GLY A 283 -18.01 5.75 -18.37
CA GLY A 283 -18.08 4.65 -19.31
C GLY A 283 -18.71 5.03 -20.64
N ASP A 284 -18.62 4.14 -21.62
CA ASP A 284 -19.14 4.36 -22.98
C ASP A 284 -19.81 3.10 -23.50
N GLU A 285 -21.12 3.13 -23.72
CA GLU A 285 -21.90 2.01 -24.21
C GLU A 285 -21.45 1.53 -25.60
N ARG A 286 -20.82 2.40 -26.40
CA ARG A 286 -20.23 2.03 -27.71
C ARG A 286 -19.09 1.02 -27.56
N ALA A 287 -18.49 0.87 -26.36
CA ALA A 287 -17.50 -0.16 -26.07
C ALA A 287 -18.08 -1.59 -26.09
N SER A 288 -19.40 -1.72 -25.91
CA SER A 288 -20.14 -2.99 -26.03
C SER A 288 -19.54 -4.14 -25.22
N LEU A 289 -19.34 -3.92 -23.92
CA LEU A 289 -18.70 -4.89 -23.03
C LEU A 289 -19.70 -5.91 -22.48
N GLU A 290 -19.22 -7.13 -22.28
CA GLU A 290 -19.97 -8.18 -21.58
C GLU A 290 -20.15 -7.83 -20.08
N PRO A 291 -21.30 -8.15 -19.47
CA PRO A 291 -21.56 -7.84 -18.05
C PRO A 291 -20.49 -8.35 -17.08
N ARG A 292 -19.96 -9.56 -17.29
CA ARG A 292 -18.88 -10.14 -16.48
C ARG A 292 -17.58 -9.32 -16.57
N THR A 293 -17.29 -8.79 -17.74
CA THR A 293 -16.12 -7.95 -18.01
C THR A 293 -16.25 -6.59 -17.28
N ILE A 294 -17.45 -5.99 -17.32
CA ILE A 294 -17.77 -4.76 -16.58
C ILE A 294 -17.57 -4.95 -15.08
N VAL A 295 -18.04 -6.06 -14.52
CA VAL A 295 -17.86 -6.42 -13.11
C VAL A 295 -16.38 -6.59 -12.79
N TYR A 296 -15.67 -7.40 -13.60
CA TYR A 296 -14.26 -7.72 -13.36
C TYR A 296 -13.35 -6.49 -13.44
N MET A 297 -13.55 -5.65 -14.46
CA MET A 297 -12.74 -4.44 -14.65
C MET A 297 -13.14 -3.28 -13.73
N PHE A 298 -14.30 -3.33 -13.10
CA PHE A 298 -14.88 -2.24 -12.33
C PHE A 298 -14.94 -0.90 -13.10
N CYS A 299 -15.20 -0.97 -14.40
CA CYS A 299 -15.35 0.19 -15.30
C CYS A 299 -16.38 -0.09 -16.40
N GLY A 300 -16.55 0.79 -17.39
CA GLY A 300 -17.41 0.59 -18.55
C GLY A 300 -18.89 0.94 -18.35
N ILE A 301 -19.30 1.29 -17.14
CA ILE A 301 -20.63 1.85 -16.80
C ILE A 301 -20.42 3.06 -15.91
N PRO A 302 -21.40 3.96 -15.77
CA PRO A 302 -21.29 5.11 -14.89
C PRO A 302 -20.88 4.69 -13.48
N PHE A 303 -19.77 5.25 -12.97
CA PHE A 303 -19.31 4.96 -11.60
C PHE A 303 -20.41 5.20 -10.57
N THR A 304 -21.22 6.23 -10.79
CA THR A 304 -22.31 6.64 -9.90
C THR A 304 -23.49 5.65 -9.85
N SER A 305 -23.53 4.66 -10.74
CA SER A 305 -24.53 3.57 -10.72
C SER A 305 -24.16 2.40 -9.80
N ARG A 306 -22.93 2.37 -9.28
CA ARG A 306 -22.44 1.26 -8.46
C ARG A 306 -22.99 1.31 -7.04
N THR A 307 -23.28 0.13 -6.47
CA THR A 307 -23.86 -0.02 -5.13
C THR A 307 -23.07 -0.93 -4.20
N LYS A 308 -22.07 -1.65 -4.73
CA LYS A 308 -21.20 -2.57 -3.99
C LYS A 308 -19.83 -2.64 -4.64
N LEU A 309 -18.85 -3.12 -3.90
CA LEU A 309 -17.54 -3.47 -4.42
C LEU A 309 -17.56 -4.91 -4.94
N GLU A 310 -17.07 -5.10 -6.15
CA GLU A 310 -17.05 -6.39 -6.83
C GLU A 310 -15.93 -6.44 -7.87
N GLY A 311 -15.67 -7.63 -8.41
CA GLY A 311 -14.61 -7.83 -9.40
C GLY A 311 -13.21 -7.72 -8.79
N HIS A 312 -12.25 -7.34 -9.60
CA HIS A 312 -10.83 -7.29 -9.21
C HIS A 312 -10.58 -6.17 -8.18
N ALA A 313 -10.01 -6.52 -7.04
CA ALA A 313 -9.91 -5.63 -5.90
C ALA A 313 -9.08 -4.37 -6.17
N VAL A 314 -7.91 -4.49 -6.81
CA VAL A 314 -7.06 -3.32 -7.13
C VAL A 314 -7.78 -2.38 -8.08
N ARG A 315 -8.44 -2.91 -9.12
CA ARG A 315 -9.20 -2.09 -10.08
C ARG A 315 -10.31 -1.30 -9.40
N ALA A 316 -11.06 -1.94 -8.50
CA ALA A 316 -12.12 -1.27 -7.74
C ALA A 316 -11.56 -0.17 -6.83
N MET A 317 -10.46 -0.43 -6.10
CA MET A 317 -9.83 0.58 -5.24
C MET A 317 -9.31 1.77 -6.06
N TYR A 318 -8.67 1.54 -7.19
CA TYR A 318 -8.15 2.60 -8.05
C TYR A 318 -9.25 3.40 -8.73
N ALA A 319 -10.34 2.75 -9.17
CA ALA A 319 -11.53 3.45 -9.66
C ALA A 319 -12.13 4.38 -8.59
N CYS A 320 -12.19 3.91 -7.33
CA CYS A 320 -12.63 4.74 -6.20
C CYS A 320 -11.68 5.91 -5.94
N CYS A 321 -10.36 5.74 -6.12
CA CYS A 321 -9.39 6.84 -6.08
C CYS A 321 -9.71 7.89 -7.15
N GLY A 322 -9.82 7.48 -8.41
CA GLY A 322 -10.13 8.38 -9.54
C GLY A 322 -11.47 9.10 -9.37
N ALA A 323 -12.50 8.37 -8.91
CA ALA A 323 -13.82 8.96 -8.65
C ALA A 323 -13.81 9.98 -7.51
N THR A 324 -12.98 9.75 -6.47
CA THR A 324 -12.82 10.72 -5.37
C THR A 324 -12.04 11.94 -5.84
N ASP A 325 -10.98 11.76 -6.64
CA ASP A 325 -10.25 12.86 -7.27
C ASP A 325 -11.18 13.70 -8.17
N TYR A 326 -12.03 13.04 -8.97
CA TYR A 326 -13.02 13.73 -9.80
C TYR A 326 -14.01 14.56 -8.95
N TYR A 327 -14.49 13.99 -7.83
CA TYR A 327 -15.31 14.76 -6.87
C TYR A 327 -14.58 15.98 -6.32
N LEU A 328 -13.30 15.85 -5.95
CA LEU A 328 -12.50 16.95 -5.41
C LEU A 328 -12.36 18.12 -6.38
N GLU A 329 -12.41 17.87 -7.69
CA GLU A 329 -12.29 18.91 -8.73
C GLU A 329 -13.65 19.43 -9.24
N THR A 330 -14.73 18.67 -9.09
CA THR A 330 -16.05 19.01 -9.67
C THR A 330 -17.13 19.29 -8.65
N GLY A 331 -17.04 18.70 -7.46
CA GLY A 331 -18.07 18.77 -6.43
C GLY A 331 -19.33 17.98 -6.76
N ASP A 332 -19.30 17.08 -7.73
CA ASP A 332 -20.46 16.28 -8.12
C ASP A 332 -20.90 15.35 -6.97
N GLN A 333 -22.00 15.70 -6.35
CA GLN A 333 -22.55 15.01 -5.16
C GLN A 333 -22.99 13.57 -5.46
N SER A 334 -23.25 13.21 -6.72
CA SER A 334 -23.57 11.84 -7.09
C SER A 334 -22.37 10.91 -6.88
N TYR A 335 -21.16 11.38 -7.18
CA TYR A 335 -19.91 10.65 -6.88
C TYR A 335 -19.71 10.52 -5.38
N TRP A 336 -19.83 11.61 -4.62
CA TRP A 336 -19.67 11.57 -3.17
C TRP A 336 -20.64 10.58 -2.49
N LYS A 337 -21.89 10.59 -2.92
CA LYS A 337 -22.89 9.63 -2.42
C LYS A 337 -22.49 8.18 -2.72
N THR A 338 -22.12 7.88 -3.95
CA THR A 338 -21.70 6.52 -4.35
C THR A 338 -20.45 6.08 -3.61
N LEU A 339 -19.45 6.95 -3.48
CA LEU A 339 -18.22 6.66 -2.73
C LEU A 339 -18.50 6.28 -1.27
N ASN A 340 -19.42 6.98 -0.59
CA ASN A 340 -19.80 6.63 0.77
C ASN A 340 -20.55 5.28 0.84
N VAL A 341 -21.40 4.96 -0.14
CA VAL A 341 -22.06 3.64 -0.24
C VAL A 341 -21.04 2.52 -0.38
N LEU A 342 -20.06 2.69 -1.27
CA LEU A 342 -19.01 1.72 -1.51
C LEU A 342 -18.05 1.59 -0.30
N TRP A 343 -17.77 2.71 0.39
CA TRP A 343 -16.95 2.71 1.60
C TRP A 343 -17.63 1.94 2.74
N ASP A 344 -18.92 2.11 2.89
CA ASP A 344 -19.72 1.38 3.87
C ASP A 344 -19.77 -0.12 3.54
N ASP A 345 -19.90 -0.47 2.27
CA ASP A 345 -19.84 -1.86 1.81
C ASP A 345 -18.48 -2.51 2.14
N LEU A 346 -17.38 -1.80 1.85
CA LEU A 346 -16.03 -2.27 2.17
C LEU A 346 -15.86 -2.53 3.68
N ASN A 347 -16.08 -1.50 4.48
CA ASN A 347 -15.74 -1.53 5.90
C ASN A 347 -16.66 -2.43 6.75
N LYS A 348 -17.89 -2.62 6.30
CA LYS A 348 -18.87 -3.44 7.05
C LYS A 348 -18.90 -4.89 6.61
N ARG A 349 -18.32 -5.25 5.42
CA ARG A 349 -18.59 -6.56 4.81
C ARG A 349 -17.42 -7.22 4.11
N GLN A 350 -16.36 -6.48 3.68
CA GLN A 350 -15.39 -7.01 2.73
C GLN A 350 -13.91 -6.71 3.06
N MET A 351 -13.63 -5.94 4.11
CA MET A 351 -12.28 -5.63 4.53
C MET A 351 -11.82 -6.59 5.63
N TYR A 352 -10.63 -7.15 5.48
CA TYR A 352 -9.97 -7.94 6.50
C TYR A 352 -9.55 -7.09 7.70
N ILE A 353 -9.40 -7.71 8.86
CA ILE A 353 -8.92 -7.05 10.09
C ILE A 353 -7.57 -6.35 9.89
N THR A 354 -6.76 -6.81 8.94
CA THR A 354 -5.46 -6.23 8.58
C THR A 354 -5.55 -5.00 7.68
N GLY A 355 -6.75 -4.58 7.26
CA GLY A 355 -6.94 -3.52 6.26
C GLY A 355 -6.72 -3.99 4.82
N GLY A 356 -6.38 -5.26 4.62
CA GLY A 356 -6.32 -5.92 3.32
C GLY A 356 -7.70 -6.10 2.72
N VAL A 357 -7.78 -6.22 1.40
CA VAL A 357 -9.02 -6.41 0.63
C VAL A 357 -8.82 -7.40 -0.51
N GLY A 358 -9.91 -8.00 -1.00
CA GLY A 358 -9.85 -9.04 -2.03
C GLY A 358 -9.76 -10.43 -1.43
N ALA A 359 -10.88 -11.16 -1.43
CA ALA A 359 -11.01 -12.46 -0.77
C ALA A 359 -10.51 -13.62 -1.66
N ARG A 360 -10.75 -13.53 -2.97
CA ARG A 360 -10.62 -14.65 -3.90
C ARG A 360 -9.36 -14.55 -4.75
N SER A 361 -8.60 -15.63 -4.86
CA SER A 361 -7.48 -15.74 -5.81
C SER A 361 -7.98 -15.73 -7.27
N GLN A 362 -9.16 -16.29 -7.52
CA GLN A 362 -9.75 -16.29 -8.85
C GLN A 362 -10.18 -14.88 -9.24
N GLY A 363 -9.55 -14.35 -10.28
CA GLY A 363 -9.77 -12.97 -10.73
C GLY A 363 -9.28 -11.92 -9.75
N GLU A 364 -8.48 -12.29 -8.74
CA GLU A 364 -7.93 -11.34 -7.73
C GLU A 364 -9.03 -10.47 -7.11
N SER A 365 -10.18 -11.12 -6.81
CA SER A 365 -11.45 -10.41 -6.68
C SER A 365 -11.97 -10.32 -5.25
N PHE A 366 -12.89 -9.37 -5.07
CA PHE A 366 -13.81 -9.41 -3.94
C PHE A 366 -14.65 -10.69 -3.97
N GLY A 367 -15.03 -11.15 -2.78
CA GLY A 367 -16.00 -12.22 -2.59
C GLY A 367 -17.43 -11.69 -2.42
N GLU A 368 -18.31 -12.57 -1.97
CA GLU A 368 -19.63 -12.15 -1.49
C GLU A 368 -19.49 -11.42 -0.15
N PRO A 369 -20.48 -10.62 0.27
CA PRO A 369 -20.48 -9.99 1.60
C PRO A 369 -20.18 -11.00 2.71
N TYR A 370 -19.18 -10.70 3.56
CA TYR A 370 -18.69 -11.55 4.66
C TYR A 370 -17.89 -12.79 4.22
N GLU A 371 -17.56 -12.93 2.93
CA GLU A 371 -16.63 -13.95 2.46
C GLU A 371 -15.20 -13.47 2.68
N LEU A 372 -14.63 -13.85 3.82
CA LEU A 372 -13.28 -13.47 4.26
C LEU A 372 -12.52 -14.75 4.68
N PRO A 373 -12.09 -15.59 3.73
CA PRO A 373 -11.31 -16.78 4.03
C PRO A 373 -9.96 -16.42 4.66
N ASN A 374 -9.43 -17.29 5.51
CA ASN A 374 -8.15 -17.07 6.18
C ASN A 374 -6.96 -17.58 5.37
N ALA A 375 -6.85 -18.90 5.17
CA ALA A 375 -5.74 -19.51 4.44
C ALA A 375 -5.79 -19.24 2.94
N GLN A 376 -6.97 -19.09 2.37
CA GLN A 376 -7.18 -18.81 0.94
C GLN A 376 -7.33 -17.33 0.65
N ALA A 377 -7.24 -16.46 1.65
CA ALA A 377 -7.27 -15.02 1.45
C ALA A 377 -6.28 -14.61 0.36
N TYR A 378 -6.77 -13.87 -0.64
CA TYR A 378 -5.88 -13.28 -1.62
C TYR A 378 -5.14 -12.09 -1.00
N GLY A 379 -5.87 -11.11 -0.47
CA GLY A 379 -5.31 -10.02 0.32
C GLY A 379 -4.10 -9.37 -0.36
N GLU A 380 -4.24 -9.01 -1.65
CA GLU A 380 -3.13 -8.51 -2.44
C GLU A 380 -2.54 -7.23 -1.84
N SER A 381 -1.20 -7.14 -1.79
CA SER A 381 -0.50 -5.94 -1.31
C SER A 381 -0.92 -4.68 -2.06
N CYS A 382 -1.09 -4.76 -3.40
CA CYS A 382 -1.56 -3.62 -4.19
C CYS A 382 -2.99 -3.19 -3.81
N ALA A 383 -3.86 -4.13 -3.45
CA ALA A 383 -5.22 -3.81 -3.05
C ALA A 383 -5.28 -3.13 -1.67
N ALA A 384 -4.44 -3.55 -0.72
CA ALA A 384 -4.29 -2.86 0.56
C ALA A 384 -3.76 -1.43 0.39
N ILE A 385 -2.80 -1.22 -0.52
CA ILE A 385 -2.28 0.11 -0.90
C ILE A 385 -3.38 0.94 -1.56
N GLY A 386 -4.13 0.37 -2.49
CA GLY A 386 -5.27 1.05 -3.13
C GLY A 386 -6.33 1.48 -2.12
N ASN A 387 -6.63 0.65 -1.11
CA ASN A 387 -7.51 0.99 0.00
C ASN A 387 -6.97 2.20 0.80
N MET A 388 -5.69 2.22 1.13
CA MET A 388 -5.04 3.36 1.79
C MET A 388 -5.13 4.63 0.93
N MET A 389 -4.82 4.55 -0.36
CA MET A 389 -4.84 5.67 -1.30
C MET A 389 -6.25 6.26 -1.46
N TRP A 390 -7.28 5.41 -1.48
CA TRP A 390 -8.67 5.84 -1.52
C TRP A 390 -9.08 6.56 -0.23
N ASN A 391 -8.75 5.98 0.93
CA ASN A 391 -9.07 6.59 2.22
C ASN A 391 -8.35 7.95 2.43
N TRP A 392 -7.13 8.13 1.89
CA TRP A 392 -6.45 9.42 1.91
C TRP A 392 -7.23 10.51 1.16
N ARG A 393 -7.81 10.17 0.00
CA ARG A 393 -8.65 11.08 -0.78
C ARG A 393 -9.98 11.38 -0.09
N MET A 394 -10.61 10.37 0.49
CA MET A 394 -11.84 10.55 1.28
C MET A 394 -11.61 11.43 2.52
N LEU A 395 -10.46 11.26 3.17
CA LEU A 395 -10.02 12.12 4.26
C LEU A 395 -9.83 13.56 3.78
N ALA A 396 -9.17 13.77 2.65
CA ALA A 396 -8.97 15.10 2.08
C ALA A 396 -10.30 15.81 1.78
N ALA A 397 -11.29 15.07 1.29
CA ALA A 397 -12.64 15.60 1.01
C ALA A 397 -13.43 15.98 2.27
N SER A 398 -13.31 15.21 3.36
CA SER A 398 -14.21 15.32 4.51
C SER A 398 -13.56 15.77 5.82
N GLY A 399 -12.28 15.46 6.03
CA GLY A 399 -11.57 15.65 7.30
C GLY A 399 -12.02 14.69 8.41
N GLU A 400 -12.64 13.54 8.07
CA GLU A 400 -13.18 12.59 9.05
C GLU A 400 -12.14 11.55 9.46
N ALA A 401 -11.93 11.35 10.76
CA ALA A 401 -10.91 10.46 11.31
C ALA A 401 -11.11 8.97 10.94
N ARG A 402 -12.34 8.54 10.64
CA ARG A 402 -12.64 7.15 10.23
C ARG A 402 -11.81 6.69 9.01
N PHE A 403 -11.48 7.61 8.11
CA PHE A 403 -10.64 7.30 6.97
C PHE A 403 -9.18 7.11 7.37
N THR A 404 -8.70 7.89 8.33
CA THR A 404 -7.34 7.72 8.87
C THR A 404 -7.20 6.43 9.68
N ASP A 405 -8.25 5.99 10.35
CA ASP A 405 -8.24 4.70 11.06
C ASP A 405 -8.05 3.51 10.09
N VAL A 406 -8.66 3.59 8.89
CA VAL A 406 -8.40 2.58 7.83
C VAL A 406 -6.98 2.68 7.28
N ILE A 407 -6.48 3.90 7.05
CA ILE A 407 -5.10 4.15 6.60
C ILE A 407 -4.10 3.53 7.59
N GLU A 408 -4.25 3.83 8.88
CA GLU A 408 -3.39 3.30 9.92
C GLU A 408 -3.44 1.78 10.00
N ARG A 409 -4.64 1.19 9.99
CA ARG A 409 -4.85 -0.27 9.99
C ARG A 409 -4.14 -0.93 8.81
N ALA A 410 -4.31 -0.40 7.60
CA ALA A 410 -3.69 -0.95 6.39
C ALA A 410 -2.16 -0.80 6.45
N LEU A 411 -1.65 0.37 6.85
CA LEU A 411 -0.22 0.65 6.95
C LEU A 411 0.49 -0.28 7.94
N TYR A 412 -0.01 -0.39 9.17
CA TYR A 412 0.66 -1.20 10.20
C TYR A 412 0.53 -2.71 9.98
N ASN A 413 -0.40 -3.16 9.16
CA ASN A 413 -0.66 -4.58 8.98
C ASN A 413 -0.56 -5.03 7.51
N GLY A 414 -1.63 -4.90 6.72
CA GLY A 414 -1.73 -5.48 5.37
C GLY A 414 -0.72 -4.93 4.36
N ILE A 415 -0.26 -3.68 4.51
CA ILE A 415 0.79 -3.09 3.67
C ILE A 415 2.17 -3.47 4.20
N ASN A 416 2.41 -3.27 5.50
CA ASN A 416 3.72 -3.51 6.09
C ASN A 416 4.15 -4.98 6.00
N SER A 417 3.19 -5.94 6.06
CA SER A 417 3.46 -7.36 5.83
C SER A 417 3.91 -7.67 4.40
N GLY A 418 3.61 -6.79 3.44
CA GLY A 418 3.95 -6.99 2.03
C GLY A 418 5.46 -7.01 1.73
N MET A 419 6.29 -6.33 2.52
CA MET A 419 7.74 -6.26 2.33
C MET A 419 8.46 -6.93 3.52
N SER A 420 9.46 -7.75 3.29
CA SER A 420 10.29 -8.35 4.34
C SER A 420 10.96 -7.30 5.21
N LEU A 421 11.37 -7.67 6.41
CA LEU A 421 12.07 -6.74 7.31
C LEU A 421 13.39 -6.27 6.72
N ASP A 422 14.07 -7.13 5.96
CA ASP A 422 15.30 -6.78 5.26
C ASP A 422 15.10 -6.05 3.92
N GLY A 423 13.83 -5.96 3.44
CA GLY A 423 13.45 -5.20 2.26
C GLY A 423 13.77 -5.82 0.91
N THR A 424 14.22 -7.08 0.87
CA THR A 424 14.67 -7.71 -0.38
C THR A 424 13.69 -8.71 -0.96
N THR A 425 12.65 -9.08 -0.20
CA THR A 425 11.60 -10.00 -0.62
C THR A 425 10.22 -9.47 -0.25
N TYR A 426 9.20 -9.92 -0.99
CA TYR A 426 7.86 -9.36 -0.92
C TYR A 426 6.82 -10.47 -0.83
N CYS A 427 5.70 -10.21 -0.16
CA CYS A 427 4.47 -10.97 -0.28
C CYS A 427 3.57 -10.34 -1.34
N TYR A 428 3.16 -11.11 -2.33
CA TYR A 428 2.12 -10.69 -3.27
C TYR A 428 0.76 -10.76 -2.58
N ARG A 429 0.43 -11.93 -2.02
CA ARG A 429 -0.77 -12.19 -1.23
C ARG A 429 -0.44 -12.26 0.26
N ASN A 430 -1.38 -11.79 1.08
CA ASN A 430 -1.22 -11.69 2.53
C ASN A 430 -2.34 -12.49 3.23
N PRO A 431 -2.19 -13.83 3.36
CA PRO A 431 -3.18 -14.68 4.02
C PRO A 431 -3.21 -14.44 5.53
N LEU A 432 -4.34 -14.77 6.17
CA LEU A 432 -4.51 -14.69 7.61
C LEU A 432 -4.29 -16.04 8.31
N ALA A 433 -4.05 -17.11 7.55
CA ALA A 433 -3.50 -18.38 8.01
C ALA A 433 -2.60 -18.95 6.92
N PHE A 434 -1.54 -19.63 7.31
CA PHE A 434 -0.55 -20.19 6.39
C PHE A 434 -0.05 -21.52 6.90
N ASP A 435 0.07 -22.49 5.98
CA ASP A 435 0.72 -23.78 6.24
C ASP A 435 1.72 -24.02 5.09
N PRO A 436 3.03 -24.04 5.38
CA PRO A 436 4.04 -24.25 4.35
C PRO A 436 3.93 -25.64 3.69
N SER A 437 3.38 -26.65 4.37
CA SER A 437 3.19 -27.98 3.80
C SER A 437 2.08 -28.05 2.74
N ALA A 438 1.15 -27.10 2.77
CA ALA A 438 0.04 -26.98 1.83
C ALA A 438 0.26 -25.87 0.78
N PHE A 439 1.45 -25.28 0.72
CA PHE A 439 1.76 -24.17 -0.18
C PHE A 439 2.51 -24.65 -1.42
N ASP A 440 1.85 -24.64 -2.57
CA ASP A 440 2.41 -25.08 -3.86
C ASP A 440 3.14 -23.98 -4.65
N GLY A 441 3.44 -22.83 -4.01
CA GLY A 441 4.01 -21.68 -4.67
C GLY A 441 2.95 -20.73 -5.25
N PHE A 442 3.40 -19.60 -5.78
CA PHE A 442 2.52 -18.57 -6.35
C PHE A 442 3.24 -17.78 -7.45
N ARG A 443 2.60 -17.61 -8.63
CA ARG A 443 3.09 -16.82 -9.77
C ARG A 443 4.56 -17.11 -10.12
N GLY A 444 4.89 -18.38 -10.29
CA GLY A 444 6.23 -18.85 -10.64
C GLY A 444 7.24 -18.89 -9.47
N SER A 445 6.81 -18.53 -8.28
CA SER A 445 7.70 -18.43 -7.11
C SER A 445 7.37 -19.48 -6.05
N PRO A 446 8.39 -20.17 -5.48
CA PRO A 446 8.18 -21.31 -4.58
C PRO A 446 7.86 -20.91 -3.14
N ASN A 447 8.17 -19.69 -2.74
CA ASN A 447 8.03 -19.21 -1.37
C ASN A 447 6.89 -18.21 -1.22
N ILE A 448 6.44 -17.95 0.00
CA ILE A 448 5.44 -16.91 0.29
C ILE A 448 6.02 -15.51 0.11
N ARG A 449 7.33 -15.33 0.37
CA ARG A 449 8.09 -14.11 0.09
C ARG A 449 9.15 -14.37 -0.97
N ASN A 450 9.19 -13.52 -1.99
CA ASN A 450 10.11 -13.67 -3.11
C ASN A 450 10.67 -12.31 -3.54
N PRO A 451 11.89 -12.26 -4.10
CA PRO A 451 12.44 -11.02 -4.65
C PRO A 451 11.72 -10.59 -5.93
N TRP A 452 11.20 -11.56 -6.68
CA TRP A 452 10.55 -11.38 -7.95
C TRP A 452 9.32 -12.28 -8.12
N TYR A 453 8.39 -11.84 -8.97
CA TYR A 453 7.24 -12.60 -9.44
C TYR A 453 7.08 -12.41 -10.96
N ASP A 454 6.53 -13.38 -11.68
CA ASP A 454 6.20 -13.23 -13.11
C ASP A 454 5.28 -12.00 -13.37
N THR A 455 4.46 -11.66 -12.38
CA THR A 455 3.71 -10.41 -12.29
C THR A 455 4.27 -9.59 -11.14
N THR A 456 5.06 -8.56 -11.41
CA THR A 456 5.79 -7.79 -10.40
C THR A 456 5.11 -6.46 -10.04
N CYS A 457 3.78 -6.46 -9.91
CA CYS A 457 3.06 -5.22 -9.56
C CYS A 457 3.25 -4.80 -8.10
N CYS A 458 3.34 -5.75 -7.14
CA CYS A 458 3.35 -5.46 -5.70
C CYS A 458 4.67 -4.88 -5.18
N PRO A 459 5.86 -5.42 -5.54
CA PRO A 459 7.13 -4.91 -5.01
C PRO A 459 7.31 -3.41 -5.24
N PRO A 460 7.32 -2.86 -6.46
CA PRO A 460 7.52 -1.43 -6.66
C PRO A 460 6.32 -0.59 -6.15
N ASN A 461 5.12 -1.18 -6.00
CA ASN A 461 3.98 -0.50 -5.37
C ASN A 461 4.20 -0.29 -3.86
N LEU A 462 4.79 -1.26 -3.16
CA LEU A 462 5.22 -1.13 -1.77
C LEU A 462 6.33 -0.08 -1.64
N GLU A 463 7.31 -0.11 -2.55
CA GLU A 463 8.42 0.84 -2.56
C GLU A 463 7.95 2.29 -2.69
N ARG A 464 7.02 2.59 -3.62
CA ARG A 464 6.47 3.94 -3.77
C ARG A 464 5.65 4.37 -2.56
N THR A 465 4.97 3.43 -1.90
CA THR A 465 4.18 3.71 -0.70
C THR A 465 5.08 4.09 0.48
N PHE A 466 6.13 3.32 0.76
CA PHE A 466 7.08 3.66 1.83
C PHE A 466 7.92 4.90 1.48
N GLY A 467 8.18 5.16 0.20
CA GLY A 467 8.84 6.39 -0.27
C GLY A 467 8.01 7.63 0.05
N SER A 468 6.69 7.59 -0.22
CA SER A 468 5.76 8.71 -0.02
C SER A 468 5.22 8.83 1.40
N LEU A 469 5.54 7.89 2.30
CA LEU A 469 4.95 7.77 3.65
C LEU A 469 4.92 9.08 4.47
N PRO A 470 5.97 9.94 4.47
CA PRO A 470 5.92 11.19 5.24
C PRO A 470 4.77 12.12 4.83
N GLY A 471 4.35 12.07 3.57
CA GLY A 471 3.25 12.89 3.06
C GLY A 471 1.86 12.55 3.63
N TYR A 472 1.74 11.47 4.41
CA TYR A 472 0.48 11.06 5.06
C TYR A 472 0.41 11.41 6.55
N PHE A 473 1.45 12.04 7.11
CA PHE A 473 1.49 12.36 8.55
C PHE A 473 0.69 13.60 8.91
N TYR A 474 0.63 14.58 8.01
CA TYR A 474 0.02 15.87 8.26
C TYR A 474 -0.74 16.38 7.05
N SER A 475 -1.72 17.25 7.31
CA SER A 475 -2.38 18.08 6.31
C SER A 475 -2.62 19.47 6.88
N THR A 476 -2.77 20.46 6.01
CA THR A 476 -3.24 21.80 6.36
C THR A 476 -4.70 21.99 5.99
N SER A 477 -5.32 23.00 6.57
CA SER A 477 -6.63 23.53 6.22
C SER A 477 -6.67 25.02 6.48
N LYS A 478 -7.73 25.70 6.03
CA LYS A 478 -7.93 27.12 6.29
C LYS A 478 -7.86 27.49 7.78
N ASP A 479 -8.24 26.54 8.66
CA ASP A 479 -8.31 26.76 10.10
C ASP A 479 -7.04 26.33 10.85
N GLY A 480 -6.13 25.61 10.21
CA GLY A 480 -4.92 25.13 10.85
C GLY A 480 -4.32 23.86 10.28
N VAL A 481 -3.87 22.97 11.16
CA VAL A 481 -3.13 21.75 10.79
C VAL A 481 -3.75 20.51 11.43
N TYR A 482 -3.66 19.39 10.71
CA TYR A 482 -4.11 18.06 11.14
C TYR A 482 -2.91 17.15 11.36
N VAL A 483 -2.90 16.41 12.45
CA VAL A 483 -1.93 15.34 12.77
C VAL A 483 -2.66 14.01 12.58
N HIS A 484 -2.25 13.22 11.58
CA HIS A 484 -2.92 12.00 11.18
C HIS A 484 -2.30 10.74 11.75
N LEU A 485 -0.97 10.62 11.64
CA LEU A 485 -0.20 9.45 12.06
C LEU A 485 0.84 9.84 13.12
N TYR A 486 1.20 8.87 13.94
CA TYR A 486 2.13 9.06 15.04
C TYR A 486 3.42 8.27 14.82
N ASP A 487 4.55 8.96 14.89
CA ASP A 487 5.93 8.46 14.98
C ASP A 487 6.84 9.65 15.27
N ASN A 488 8.08 9.41 15.61
CA ASN A 488 9.06 10.48 15.74
C ASN A 488 9.21 11.23 14.43
N SER A 489 8.73 12.47 14.38
CA SER A 489 8.71 13.26 13.15
C SER A 489 8.75 14.74 13.39
N VAL A 490 9.17 15.49 12.37
CA VAL A 490 9.12 16.95 12.34
C VAL A 490 8.40 17.40 11.08
N LEU A 491 7.30 18.12 11.24
CA LEU A 491 6.72 18.96 10.20
C LEU A 491 7.42 20.30 10.21
N ASP A 492 7.87 20.78 9.06
CA ASP A 492 8.36 22.16 8.84
C ASP A 492 7.66 22.71 7.61
N TRP A 493 6.51 23.35 7.82
CA TRP A 493 5.62 23.80 6.74
C TRP A 493 4.75 24.96 7.20
N PRO A 494 4.54 25.99 6.37
CA PRO A 494 3.67 27.11 6.75
C PRO A 494 2.20 26.71 6.81
N LEU A 495 1.45 27.39 7.66
CA LEU A 495 -0.02 27.39 7.59
C LEU A 495 -0.48 28.04 6.29
N GLU A 496 -1.73 27.83 5.88
CA GLU A 496 -2.27 28.41 4.64
C GLU A 496 -2.27 29.95 4.61
N ASN A 497 -2.23 30.61 5.76
CA ASN A 497 -2.06 32.05 5.87
C ASN A 497 -0.60 32.52 5.77
N GLY A 498 0.34 31.61 5.47
CA GLY A 498 1.77 31.88 5.32
C GLY A 498 2.56 31.90 6.65
N THR A 499 1.94 31.65 7.79
CA THR A 499 2.67 31.60 9.08
C THR A 499 3.58 30.38 9.12
N PRO A 500 4.92 30.53 9.23
CA PRO A 500 5.82 29.39 9.36
C PRO A 500 5.51 28.61 10.65
N LEU A 501 5.42 27.29 10.53
CA LEU A 501 5.08 26.39 11.62
C LEU A 501 6.02 25.18 11.62
N LYS A 502 6.51 24.85 12.82
CA LYS A 502 7.20 23.59 13.08
C LYS A 502 6.45 22.80 14.14
N ILE A 503 6.18 21.52 13.86
CA ILE A 503 5.63 20.58 14.85
C ILE A 503 6.58 19.40 14.94
N ARG A 504 7.04 19.09 16.15
CA ARG A 504 7.83 17.89 16.42
C ARG A 504 7.00 16.91 17.21
N GLN A 505 6.97 15.66 16.77
CA GLN A 505 6.42 14.53 17.52
C GLN A 505 7.56 13.75 18.18
N LYS A 506 7.33 13.32 19.43
CA LYS A 506 8.21 12.42 20.19
C LYS A 506 7.35 11.29 20.76
N THR A 507 7.70 10.02 20.45
CA THR A 507 6.90 8.85 20.85
C THR A 507 7.67 7.55 20.61
N ASN A 508 7.26 6.48 21.28
CA ASN A 508 7.63 5.10 20.95
C ASN A 508 6.48 4.35 20.23
N TYR A 509 5.52 5.06 19.67
CA TYR A 509 4.42 4.47 18.94
C TYR A 509 4.94 3.55 17.81
N PRO A 510 4.40 2.35 17.60
CA PRO A 510 3.19 1.77 18.18
C PRO A 510 3.43 0.91 19.45
N TRP A 511 4.59 1.01 20.08
CA TRP A 511 4.94 0.17 21.23
C TRP A 511 4.41 0.70 22.56
N ASP A 512 4.22 2.01 22.67
CA ASP A 512 3.43 2.63 23.72
C ASP A 512 2.56 3.76 23.15
N GLY A 513 1.65 4.27 23.97
CA GLY A 513 0.65 5.26 23.55
C GLY A 513 0.98 6.69 23.95
N GLU A 514 2.17 6.97 24.46
CA GLU A 514 2.57 8.32 24.82
C GLU A 514 3.07 9.05 23.56
N VAL A 515 2.43 10.18 23.23
CA VAL A 515 2.83 11.06 22.14
C VAL A 515 2.94 12.49 22.65
N GLN A 516 4.10 13.08 22.49
CA GLN A 516 4.33 14.49 22.77
C GLN A 516 4.49 15.29 21.48
N LEU A 517 3.67 16.31 21.30
CA LEU A 517 3.81 17.29 20.23
C LEU A 517 4.39 18.57 20.80
N THR A 518 5.44 19.10 20.18
CA THR A 518 5.94 20.45 20.43
C THR A 518 5.54 21.33 19.26
N VAL A 519 4.73 22.34 19.52
CA VAL A 519 4.15 23.25 18.52
C VAL A 519 4.92 24.58 18.55
N SER A 520 5.53 24.94 17.44
CA SER A 520 6.41 26.11 17.34
C SER A 520 6.11 26.93 16.09
N PRO A 521 5.07 27.80 16.11
CA PRO A 521 4.95 28.83 15.11
C PRO A 521 6.12 29.83 15.23
N ALA A 522 6.54 30.50 14.14
CA ALA A 522 7.64 31.46 14.16
C ALA A 522 7.38 32.65 15.12
N GLN A 523 6.12 32.98 15.33
CA GLN A 523 5.61 33.97 16.28
C GLN A 523 4.25 33.51 16.82
N PRO A 524 3.78 34.03 17.96
CA PRO A 524 2.46 33.66 18.47
C PRO A 524 1.38 33.81 17.41
N ALA A 525 0.63 32.74 17.16
CA ALA A 525 -0.35 32.66 16.07
C ALA A 525 -1.62 31.93 16.49
N ASP A 526 -2.77 32.42 16.04
CA ASP A 526 -4.06 31.78 16.28
C ASP A 526 -4.38 30.77 15.18
N PHE A 527 -4.51 29.49 15.54
CA PHE A 527 -4.93 28.43 14.64
C PHE A 527 -5.47 27.21 15.43
N THR A 528 -6.08 26.29 14.72
CA THR A 528 -6.55 25.01 15.26
C THR A 528 -5.54 23.91 14.98
N LEU A 529 -5.06 23.24 16.04
CA LEU A 529 -4.35 21.97 15.92
C LEU A 529 -5.37 20.84 16.07
N ASN A 530 -5.58 20.06 15.01
CA ASN A 530 -6.48 18.92 15.01
C ASN A 530 -5.65 17.65 15.21
N VAL A 531 -5.73 17.04 16.40
CA VAL A 531 -5.02 15.78 16.71
C VAL A 531 -5.98 14.61 16.58
N ARG A 532 -5.58 13.56 15.87
CA ARG A 532 -6.41 12.36 15.74
C ARG A 532 -6.43 11.57 17.04
N ILE A 533 -7.61 11.17 17.47
CA ILE A 533 -7.79 10.17 18.50
C ILE A 533 -8.18 8.88 17.78
N PRO A 534 -7.30 7.85 17.74
CA PRO A 534 -7.59 6.62 17.02
C PRO A 534 -8.88 5.94 17.48
N GLY A 535 -9.59 5.26 16.59
CA GLY A 535 -10.84 4.58 16.91
C GLY A 535 -10.70 3.48 17.96
N TRP A 536 -9.53 2.84 18.05
CA TRP A 536 -9.22 1.85 19.09
C TRP A 536 -8.87 2.46 20.45
N ALA A 537 -8.54 3.77 20.54
CA ALA A 537 -8.08 4.44 21.76
C ALA A 537 -9.25 4.97 22.61
N GLN A 538 -10.05 4.06 23.19
CA GLN A 538 -11.27 4.42 23.93
C GLN A 538 -10.99 5.21 25.23
N ASP A 539 -9.85 4.96 25.87
CA ASP A 539 -9.43 5.60 27.13
C ASP A 539 -8.31 6.64 26.88
N ALA A 540 -8.44 7.42 25.79
CA ALA A 540 -7.46 8.45 25.45
C ALA A 540 -7.56 9.67 26.38
N SER A 541 -6.40 10.23 26.72
CA SER A 541 -6.31 11.52 27.42
C SER A 541 -5.39 12.50 26.68
N VAL A 542 -5.73 13.78 26.74
CA VAL A 542 -4.98 14.86 26.10
C VAL A 542 -4.74 16.00 27.09
N SER A 543 -3.53 16.55 27.08
CA SER A 543 -3.22 17.78 27.82
C SER A 543 -2.47 18.78 26.96
N VAL A 544 -2.66 20.07 27.24
CA VAL A 544 -1.95 21.19 26.62
C VAL A 544 -1.22 21.98 27.69
N ASN A 545 0.10 22.05 27.58
CA ASN A 545 0.96 22.69 28.61
C ASN A 545 0.64 22.19 30.02
N GLY A 546 0.44 20.87 30.18
CA GLY A 546 0.10 20.21 31.44
C GLY A 546 -1.35 20.38 31.91
N LYS A 547 -2.22 21.07 31.16
CA LYS A 547 -3.63 21.22 31.50
C LYS A 547 -4.45 20.22 30.67
N THR A 548 -5.20 19.36 31.35
CA THR A 548 -6.07 18.37 30.73
C THR A 548 -7.14 19.02 29.84
N VAL A 549 -7.34 18.47 28.66
CA VAL A 549 -8.43 18.81 27.74
C VAL A 549 -9.62 17.90 28.03
N ALA A 550 -10.78 18.49 28.21
CA ALA A 550 -12.01 17.72 28.43
C ALA A 550 -12.59 17.19 27.10
N ALA A 551 -13.47 16.18 27.20
CA ALA A 551 -14.23 15.64 26.06
C ALA A 551 -13.39 15.07 24.89
N VAL A 552 -12.41 14.23 25.21
CA VAL A 552 -11.68 13.43 24.22
C VAL A 552 -12.56 12.27 23.77
N GLN A 553 -12.70 12.08 22.47
CA GLN A 553 -13.52 11.02 21.88
C GLN A 553 -12.72 10.21 20.85
N ALA A 554 -12.70 8.89 21.01
CA ALA A 554 -12.07 7.97 20.05
C ALA A 554 -12.74 8.04 18.66
N GLY A 555 -11.96 7.83 17.62
CA GLY A 555 -12.44 7.87 16.23
C GLY A 555 -12.73 9.28 15.71
N GLN A 556 -12.20 10.33 16.36
CA GLN A 556 -12.42 11.72 15.97
C GLN A 556 -11.10 12.51 15.92
N TYR A 557 -11.12 13.64 15.21
CA TYR A 557 -10.11 14.69 15.43
C TYR A 557 -10.53 15.57 16.60
N LEU A 558 -9.64 15.76 17.54
CA LEU A 558 -9.81 16.72 18.64
C LEU A 558 -9.30 18.10 18.19
N PRO A 559 -10.18 19.09 17.95
CA PRO A 559 -9.75 20.44 17.60
C PRO A 559 -9.30 21.21 18.84
N ILE A 560 -8.05 21.66 18.84
CA ILE A 560 -7.47 22.50 19.90
C ILE A 560 -7.25 23.90 19.34
N LYS A 561 -8.24 24.79 19.50
CA LYS A 561 -8.19 26.15 19.01
C LYS A 561 -7.65 27.10 20.08
N ARG A 562 -6.54 27.77 19.80
CA ARG A 562 -5.94 28.73 20.70
C ARG A 562 -4.89 29.58 20.01
N GLN A 563 -4.39 30.64 20.70
CA GLN A 563 -3.15 31.26 20.33
C GLN A 563 -1.98 30.37 20.77
N TRP A 564 -1.25 29.84 19.80
CA TRP A 564 -0.07 29.02 20.02
C TRP A 564 1.17 29.89 20.14
N LYS A 565 2.08 29.52 21.05
CA LYS A 565 3.39 30.15 21.22
C LYS A 565 4.48 29.13 20.89
N PRO A 566 5.67 29.59 20.44
CA PRO A 566 6.80 28.70 20.23
C PRO A 566 7.10 27.85 21.47
N GLY A 567 7.14 26.52 21.32
CA GLY A 567 7.42 25.57 22.39
C GLY A 567 6.19 25.10 23.19
N ASP A 568 4.96 25.52 22.83
CA ASP A 568 3.76 24.95 23.44
C ASP A 568 3.71 23.43 23.21
N THR A 569 3.26 22.67 24.22
CA THR A 569 3.23 21.21 24.17
C THR A 569 1.81 20.65 24.20
N VAL A 570 1.58 19.58 23.45
CA VAL A 570 0.40 18.73 23.55
C VAL A 570 0.87 17.31 23.87
N ASN A 571 0.37 16.75 24.96
CA ASN A 571 0.64 15.36 25.30
C ASN A 571 -0.64 14.55 25.12
N LEU A 572 -0.52 13.47 24.35
CA LEU A 572 -1.54 12.49 24.12
C LEU A 572 -1.13 11.21 24.85
N ASN A 573 -2.08 10.53 25.46
CA ASN A 573 -1.84 9.22 26.05
C ASN A 573 -2.99 8.28 25.64
N PHE A 574 -2.62 7.23 24.92
CA PHE A 574 -3.52 6.16 24.46
C PHE A 574 -3.24 4.90 25.28
N LEU A 575 -4.22 4.40 25.99
CA LEU A 575 -4.06 3.13 26.70
C LEU A 575 -3.91 1.98 25.68
N MET A 576 -2.70 1.45 25.53
CA MET A 576 -2.40 0.35 24.63
C MET A 576 -2.45 -0.99 25.35
N THR A 577 -3.64 -1.48 25.66
CA THR A 577 -3.87 -2.86 26.10
C THR A 577 -4.05 -3.79 24.90
N ALA A 578 -3.65 -5.04 25.03
CA ALA A 578 -4.01 -6.04 24.04
C ALA A 578 -5.50 -6.37 24.19
N GLU A 579 -6.21 -6.38 23.08
CA GLU A 579 -7.65 -6.63 23.02
C GLU A 579 -7.95 -7.84 22.17
N VAL A 580 -8.91 -8.63 22.61
CA VAL A 580 -9.47 -9.75 21.86
C VAL A 580 -10.61 -9.27 20.99
N VAL A 581 -10.50 -9.48 19.68
CA VAL A 581 -11.44 -9.01 18.67
C VAL A 581 -12.20 -10.21 18.09
N ALA A 582 -13.51 -10.13 18.04
CA ALA A 582 -14.37 -11.08 17.34
C ALA A 582 -14.84 -10.50 16.01
N SER A 583 -14.92 -11.32 14.97
CA SER A 583 -15.51 -10.93 13.70
C SER A 583 -17.04 -10.91 13.74
N ASN A 584 -17.65 -10.34 12.69
CA ASN A 584 -19.10 -10.45 12.51
C ASN A 584 -19.49 -11.95 12.39
N PRO A 585 -20.55 -12.43 13.07
CA PRO A 585 -20.97 -13.84 13.04
C PRO A 585 -21.25 -14.41 11.64
N ARG A 586 -21.40 -13.56 10.62
CA ARG A 586 -21.58 -14.00 9.23
C ARG A 586 -20.28 -14.39 8.54
N VAL A 587 -19.13 -14.07 9.12
CA VAL A 587 -17.81 -14.52 8.61
C VAL A 587 -17.61 -15.95 9.08
N ALA A 588 -17.93 -16.90 8.23
CA ALA A 588 -17.96 -18.33 8.59
C ALA A 588 -16.57 -18.87 9.00
N GLU A 589 -15.50 -18.38 8.37
CA GLU A 589 -14.13 -18.82 8.63
C GLU A 589 -13.61 -18.43 10.03
N ASP A 590 -14.21 -17.41 10.64
CA ASP A 590 -13.81 -16.92 11.96
C ASP A 590 -14.68 -17.46 13.09
N MET A 591 -15.63 -18.34 12.77
CA MET A 591 -16.55 -18.90 13.77
C MET A 591 -15.77 -19.69 14.83
N GLY A 592 -15.95 -19.36 16.11
CA GLY A 592 -15.21 -19.97 17.20
C GLY A 592 -13.74 -19.50 17.32
N ARG A 593 -13.39 -18.41 16.65
CA ARG A 593 -12.05 -17.81 16.66
C ARG A 593 -12.08 -16.35 17.09
N VAL A 594 -10.93 -15.87 17.50
CA VAL A 594 -10.69 -14.46 17.85
C VAL A 594 -9.35 -14.02 17.28
N ALA A 595 -9.20 -12.75 17.00
CA ALA A 595 -7.93 -12.13 16.71
C ALA A 595 -7.47 -11.29 17.90
N VAL A 596 -6.18 -10.98 17.98
CA VAL A 596 -5.61 -10.11 19.01
C VAL A 596 -5.07 -8.84 18.37
N GLN A 597 -5.45 -7.71 18.93
CA GLN A 597 -5.01 -6.38 18.54
C GLN A 597 -4.40 -5.64 19.72
N ARG A 598 -3.31 -4.88 19.50
CA ARG A 598 -2.76 -3.95 20.47
C ARG A 598 -2.43 -2.62 19.79
N GLY A 599 -3.16 -1.58 20.15
CA GLY A 599 -3.10 -0.31 19.42
C GLY A 599 -3.44 -0.51 17.94
N PRO A 600 -2.63 -0.01 16.99
CA PRO A 600 -2.88 -0.19 15.55
C PRO A 600 -2.46 -1.56 15.02
N VAL A 601 -1.75 -2.38 15.81
CA VAL A 601 -1.08 -3.61 15.36
C VAL A 601 -1.97 -4.82 15.60
N ILE A 602 -2.17 -5.61 14.56
CA ILE A 602 -2.77 -6.94 14.62
C ILE A 602 -1.67 -7.97 14.88
N TYR A 603 -1.96 -8.95 15.71
CA TYR A 603 -1.02 -10.01 16.09
C TYR A 603 -1.40 -11.34 15.44
N CYS A 604 -0.41 -12.19 15.25
CA CYS A 604 -0.57 -13.57 14.80
C CYS A 604 0.29 -14.51 15.64
N MET A 605 -0.01 -15.79 15.56
CA MET A 605 0.86 -16.87 16.06
C MET A 605 1.65 -17.45 14.91
N GLU A 606 2.96 -17.66 15.10
CA GLU A 606 3.77 -18.57 14.31
C GLU A 606 4.07 -19.82 15.16
N GLN A 607 4.05 -21.00 14.57
CA GLN A 607 4.24 -22.25 15.30
C GLN A 607 5.62 -22.32 15.95
N VAL A 608 6.64 -21.74 15.29
CA VAL A 608 8.03 -21.72 15.80
C VAL A 608 8.17 -20.98 17.13
N ASP A 609 7.22 -20.11 17.48
CA ASP A 609 7.22 -19.35 18.75
C ASP A 609 6.47 -20.08 19.88
N GLN A 610 5.82 -21.21 19.57
CA GLN A 610 5.00 -21.91 20.57
C GLN A 610 5.84 -22.93 21.35
N PRO A 611 5.56 -23.14 22.64
CA PRO A 611 6.25 -24.14 23.43
C PRO A 611 6.23 -25.54 22.75
N ASP A 612 7.33 -26.24 22.79
CA ASP A 612 7.50 -27.58 22.19
C ASP A 612 7.10 -27.63 20.69
N ASN A 613 7.08 -26.50 20.00
CA ASN A 613 6.61 -26.37 18.61
C ASN A 613 5.17 -26.91 18.42
N SER A 614 4.30 -26.68 19.42
CA SER A 614 2.91 -27.13 19.41
C SER A 614 2.17 -26.72 18.16
N ALA A 615 1.40 -27.64 17.57
CA ALA A 615 0.62 -27.35 16.37
C ALA A 615 -0.44 -26.29 16.65
N LEU A 616 -0.54 -25.29 15.78
CA LEU A 616 -1.49 -24.17 15.96
C LEU A 616 -2.96 -24.62 15.95
N SER A 617 -3.25 -25.77 15.33
CA SER A 617 -4.59 -26.40 15.36
C SER A 617 -5.04 -26.83 16.76
N ASP A 618 -4.08 -27.11 17.62
CA ASP A 618 -4.33 -27.69 18.96
C ASP A 618 -4.37 -26.60 20.05
N ILE A 619 -4.02 -25.38 19.70
CA ILE A 619 -3.93 -24.24 20.61
C ILE A 619 -5.24 -23.46 20.66
N SER A 620 -5.59 -22.95 21.83
CA SER A 620 -6.68 -22.01 22.02
C SER A 620 -6.33 -20.89 23.01
N ILE A 621 -6.82 -19.69 22.72
CA ILE A 621 -6.77 -18.55 23.66
C ILE A 621 -7.90 -18.72 24.69
N THR A 622 -7.60 -18.50 25.96
CA THR A 622 -8.62 -18.50 27.02
C THR A 622 -9.21 -17.10 27.15
N VAL A 623 -10.54 -16.97 26.93
CA VAL A 623 -11.25 -15.70 26.98
C VAL A 623 -12.19 -15.67 28.19
N GLY A 624 -11.94 -14.75 29.13
CA GLY A 624 -12.78 -14.53 30.31
C GLY A 624 -13.26 -13.10 30.43
N GLN A 625 -14.03 -12.76 31.49
CA GLN A 625 -14.52 -11.38 31.71
C GLN A 625 -13.41 -10.34 31.91
N LYS A 626 -12.16 -10.77 32.12
CA LYS A 626 -10.99 -9.91 32.36
C LYS A 626 -9.89 -10.07 31.31
N THR A 627 -10.17 -10.65 30.15
CA THR A 627 -9.17 -11.10 29.16
C THR A 627 -8.24 -10.00 28.68
N ASN A 628 -8.73 -8.75 28.58
CA ASN A 628 -7.90 -7.62 28.14
C ASN A 628 -6.79 -7.23 29.12
N LYS A 629 -6.80 -7.79 30.37
CA LYS A 629 -5.74 -7.60 31.39
C LYS A 629 -4.77 -8.79 31.50
N GLU A 630 -4.99 -9.84 30.71
CA GLU A 630 -4.30 -11.14 30.87
C GLU A 630 -3.17 -11.33 29.85
N PHE A 631 -2.99 -10.37 28.91
CA PHE A 631 -1.85 -10.40 28.01
C PHE A 631 -0.63 -9.71 28.64
N GLY A 632 0.44 -10.44 28.84
CA GLY A 632 1.77 -9.87 29.07
C GLY A 632 2.30 -9.26 27.79
N SER A 633 3.02 -8.17 27.87
CA SER A 633 3.71 -7.56 26.72
C SER A 633 5.19 -7.37 27.04
N GLU A 634 6.07 -7.75 26.10
CA GLU A 634 7.51 -7.67 26.24
C GLU A 634 8.15 -7.15 24.95
N TYR A 635 8.90 -6.06 25.02
CA TYR A 635 9.65 -5.58 23.87
C TYR A 635 10.97 -6.36 23.73
N LYS A 636 11.20 -6.97 22.57
CA LYS A 636 12.41 -7.72 22.21
C LYS A 636 13.14 -7.00 21.08
N ALA A 637 14.24 -6.34 21.41
CA ALA A 637 15.04 -5.59 20.44
C ALA A 637 15.79 -6.48 19.44
N ASP A 638 16.09 -7.72 19.82
CA ASP A 638 16.86 -8.71 19.08
C ASP A 638 16.00 -9.70 18.27
N VAL A 639 14.67 -9.59 18.34
CA VAL A 639 13.71 -10.41 17.61
C VAL A 639 13.04 -9.58 16.51
N LEU A 640 13.09 -10.06 15.26
CA LEU A 640 12.37 -9.46 14.12
C LEU A 640 12.56 -7.93 13.99
N ASP A 641 13.80 -7.45 14.13
CA ASP A 641 14.19 -6.02 14.12
C ASP A 641 13.61 -5.17 15.25
N GLY A 642 13.18 -5.78 16.32
CA GLY A 642 12.60 -5.12 17.49
C GLY A 642 11.08 -5.06 17.43
N VAL A 643 10.45 -5.96 18.17
CA VAL A 643 8.99 -6.08 18.23
C VAL A 643 8.48 -6.18 19.67
N MET A 644 7.23 -5.79 19.87
CA MET A 644 6.50 -6.09 21.09
C MET A 644 5.89 -7.48 20.94
N LEU A 645 6.32 -8.44 21.74
CA LEU A 645 5.69 -9.75 21.85
C LEU A 645 4.50 -9.66 22.81
N LEU A 646 3.48 -10.46 22.57
CA LEU A 646 2.40 -10.69 23.53
C LEU A 646 2.47 -12.13 24.04
N HIS A 647 2.27 -12.28 25.34
CA HIS A 647 2.22 -13.57 26.02
C HIS A 647 0.85 -13.76 26.65
N HIS A 648 0.30 -14.99 26.54
CA HIS A 648 -0.99 -15.31 27.10
C HIS A 648 -1.03 -16.75 27.59
N GLU A 649 -1.60 -16.96 28.78
CA GLU A 649 -1.86 -18.28 29.28
C GLU A 649 -3.09 -18.86 28.55
N GLY A 650 -2.85 -19.69 27.55
CA GLY A 650 -3.85 -20.41 26.78
C GLY A 650 -3.91 -21.89 27.14
N ALA A 651 -4.51 -22.65 26.24
CA ALA A 651 -4.62 -24.10 26.41
C ALA A 651 -4.22 -24.82 25.12
N ALA A 652 -3.53 -25.94 25.26
CA ALA A 652 -3.26 -26.86 24.17
C ALA A 652 -3.93 -28.19 24.43
N TYR A 653 -4.50 -28.79 23.39
CA TYR A 653 -4.98 -30.18 23.46
C TYR A 653 -3.81 -31.15 23.48
N GLU A 654 -3.84 -32.13 24.41
CA GLU A 654 -2.96 -33.31 24.34
C GLU A 654 -3.48 -34.20 23.22
N VAL A 655 -2.73 -34.26 22.11
CA VAL A 655 -3.04 -35.19 21.02
C VAL A 655 -2.66 -36.59 21.47
N SER A 656 -3.65 -37.43 21.71
CA SER A 656 -3.40 -38.83 21.94
C SER A 656 -3.12 -39.51 20.60
N SER A 657 -1.97 -40.11 20.45
CA SER A 657 -1.42 -40.90 19.33
C SER A 657 -2.10 -40.87 17.94
N ALA A 658 -1.33 -41.08 16.88
CA ALA A 658 -1.72 -41.13 15.45
C ALA A 658 -2.82 -42.18 15.08
N GLU A 659 -3.44 -42.81 16.04
CA GLU A 659 -4.47 -43.86 15.86
C GLU A 659 -5.90 -43.37 16.19
N GLU A 660 -6.10 -42.07 16.45
CA GLU A 660 -7.45 -41.56 16.69
C GLU A 660 -8.30 -41.60 15.42
N SER A 661 -9.54 -42.07 15.60
CA SER A 661 -10.54 -42.03 14.52
C SER A 661 -10.79 -40.62 14.04
N LEU A 662 -10.87 -40.43 12.72
CA LEU A 662 -11.15 -39.11 12.10
C LEU A 662 -12.46 -38.49 12.62
N TYR A 663 -13.44 -39.33 12.95
CA TYR A 663 -14.70 -38.95 13.53
C TYR A 663 -14.96 -39.79 14.81
N SER A 664 -15.32 -39.09 15.87
CA SER A 664 -15.71 -39.71 17.14
C SER A 664 -16.94 -39.00 17.74
N PRO A 665 -17.71 -39.66 18.63
CA PRO A 665 -18.77 -38.99 19.36
C PRO A 665 -18.22 -37.74 20.08
N ALA A 666 -18.97 -36.63 20.03
CA ALA A 666 -18.58 -35.38 20.66
C ALA A 666 -18.62 -35.49 22.19
N ASN A 667 -17.56 -36.09 22.74
CA ASN A 667 -17.36 -36.20 24.18
C ASN A 667 -16.21 -35.29 24.62
N PHE A 668 -16.54 -34.01 24.86
CA PHE A 668 -15.58 -32.99 25.23
C PHE A 668 -14.86 -33.23 26.57
N SER A 669 -15.38 -34.12 27.40
CA SER A 669 -14.77 -34.46 28.70
C SER A 669 -13.54 -35.39 28.63
N THR A 670 -13.25 -35.99 27.48
CA THR A 670 -12.12 -36.93 27.31
C THR A 670 -10.86 -36.30 26.72
N ARG A 671 -10.93 -35.14 26.10
CA ARG A 671 -9.74 -34.47 25.62
C ARG A 671 -9.04 -33.73 26.76
N LYS A 672 -7.86 -34.20 27.10
CA LYS A 672 -7.00 -33.52 28.08
C LYS A 672 -6.51 -32.20 27.50
N MET A 673 -6.60 -31.17 28.28
CA MET A 673 -6.02 -29.84 27.96
C MET A 673 -4.91 -29.56 28.96
N ARG A 674 -3.79 -29.04 28.48
CA ARG A 674 -2.72 -28.49 29.32
C ARG A 674 -2.74 -26.95 29.19
N SER A 675 -2.38 -26.25 30.27
CA SER A 675 -2.06 -24.84 30.22
C SER A 675 -0.77 -24.63 29.44
N GLU A 676 -0.74 -23.62 28.56
CA GLU A 676 0.41 -23.34 27.73
C GLU A 676 0.60 -21.83 27.62
N ASN A 677 1.84 -21.35 27.77
CA ASN A 677 2.16 -19.95 27.62
C ASN A 677 2.39 -19.64 26.13
N LEU A 678 1.39 -19.05 25.49
CA LEU A 678 1.36 -18.74 24.07
C LEU A 678 2.09 -17.42 23.79
N THR A 679 2.81 -17.39 22.67
CA THR A 679 3.49 -16.18 22.17
C THR A 679 2.88 -15.71 20.86
N LEU A 680 2.58 -14.42 20.77
CA LEU A 680 2.08 -13.77 19.56
C LEU A 680 3.07 -12.70 19.13
N ILE A 681 3.26 -12.58 17.81
CA ILE A 681 4.08 -11.55 17.15
C ILE A 681 3.21 -10.60 16.34
N PRO A 682 3.69 -9.38 16.04
CA PRO A 682 3.01 -8.51 15.08
C PRO A 682 2.84 -9.18 13.72
N TYR A 683 1.63 -9.14 13.16
CA TYR A 683 1.32 -9.77 11.87
C TYR A 683 2.23 -9.28 10.73
N TYR A 684 2.62 -8.00 10.71
CA TYR A 684 3.50 -7.49 9.66
C TYR A 684 4.89 -8.19 9.64
N ALA A 685 5.31 -8.77 10.76
CA ALA A 685 6.62 -9.39 10.92
C ALA A 685 6.64 -10.90 10.60
N TRP A 686 5.49 -11.52 10.33
CA TRP A 686 5.42 -12.94 9.99
C TRP A 686 6.21 -13.30 8.71
N ALA A 687 6.60 -14.57 8.57
CA ALA A 687 7.35 -15.11 7.43
C ALA A 687 8.69 -14.38 7.14
N ASN A 688 9.32 -13.80 8.16
CA ASN A 688 10.68 -13.24 8.06
C ASN A 688 11.76 -14.18 8.62
N ARG A 689 11.34 -15.37 9.06
CA ARG A 689 12.20 -16.49 9.48
C ARG A 689 11.97 -17.68 8.54
N GLN A 690 12.39 -18.87 8.92
CA GLN A 690 12.07 -20.07 8.15
C GLN A 690 10.54 -20.27 8.05
N PRO A 691 10.03 -20.82 6.95
CA PRO A 691 8.61 -21.06 6.78
C PRO A 691 8.05 -21.93 7.90
N THR A 692 6.98 -21.47 8.53
CA THR A 692 6.28 -22.13 9.64
C THR A 692 4.77 -21.85 9.53
N PRO A 693 3.88 -22.73 10.04
CA PRO A 693 2.47 -22.41 10.14
C PRO A 693 2.22 -21.10 10.88
N MET A 694 1.25 -20.32 10.39
CA MET A 694 0.85 -19.04 10.96
C MET A 694 -0.67 -18.91 10.98
N GLN A 695 -1.21 -18.24 12.01
CA GLN A 695 -2.61 -17.84 12.03
C GLN A 695 -2.85 -16.53 12.80
N VAL A 696 -3.75 -15.69 12.26
CA VAL A 696 -4.25 -14.46 12.88
C VAL A 696 -5.48 -14.76 13.74
N TRP A 697 -6.42 -15.55 13.20
CA TRP A 697 -7.65 -15.94 13.89
C TRP A 697 -7.43 -17.27 14.61
N VAL A 698 -7.41 -17.20 15.94
CA VAL A 698 -7.05 -18.32 16.84
C VAL A 698 -8.31 -18.87 17.49
N PRO A 699 -8.46 -20.20 17.62
CA PRO A 699 -9.52 -20.79 18.42
C PRO A 699 -9.53 -20.22 19.85
N TYR A 700 -10.71 -20.12 20.45
CA TYR A 700 -10.81 -19.68 21.84
C TYR A 700 -11.71 -20.57 22.69
N THR A 701 -11.40 -20.60 23.96
CA THR A 701 -12.24 -21.22 25.01
C THR A 701 -12.73 -20.13 25.98
N ARG A 702 -13.92 -20.30 26.54
CA ARG A 702 -14.45 -19.38 27.56
C ARG A 702 -14.26 -20.00 28.94
N THR A 703 -13.77 -19.21 29.92
CA THR A 703 -13.76 -19.56 31.34
C THR A 703 -15.01 -19.13 32.04
#